data_a6b297e8de0142db7f92e16bca691490
#
_entry.id   a6b297e8de0142db7f92e16bca691490
#
_cell.length_a   1.000
_cell.length_b   1.000
_cell.length_c   1.000
_cell.angle_alpha   90.00
_cell.angle_beta   90.00
_cell.angle_gamma   90.00
#
_symmetry.space_group_name_H-M   'P 1'
#
loop_
_entity.id
_entity.type
_entity.pdbx_description
1 polymer ?
#
loop_
_entity_poly.entity_id
_entity_poly.type
_entity_poly.pdbx_seq_one_letter_code
_entity_poly.pdbx_strand_id
1 'polypeptide(L)'
;MQTRFLRQVSLSLLFLPTLLLAQPLKNDANYRTGKLKNGLTYFVRHNAKEPGVADFYIAQRVGSILEEPRQRGLAHFLEHMAFNGTKHFRNDGTSPGIVPWCETIGVKFGTNLNAYTSIDETVYNISQVPLKRSSVVDSVLLILHDWSHYLLLQDKEIDKERGVIHEEWRTRRARMAAQRMYEKLQPTIFKGSKYEDCMPIGSMDIVDNFPYQDLKDYYNKWYRPDLQAIVVVGDIDVNAIEAKIKQLFSTIPMPKNPAKRIYYPVPDNKRMIVAVEKDSEQPIVLAGLHMKHPATPFAQKGQTAYVRDGYIENLITAMLSERLTALKQINPSPVLSASARTGSFLVAQTKEAFSLSFGCKEDNIRGSFRAVIGETERARRFGFTATELQRAKADALQRAQTRFAERNERRNRTLAMQAVRHFLSAEPLLTPEERLALTKRFDAEVSLKEVNEAARKLISNQNQVLTVLAPQKAGFTLPSNQELEQYVLQAQADNSYQPYKEEPLPTTLIEHAPKAGTIVSEQPYGHFGVTKLVLSNGIEVYVKPTNFAADQITMRLWGEGGLSLCPETDAPNFSFLPNAIVDGGVGAFSADRLDKMLAGKHVRVSPYVGQETQGISGQSNRKDLATMFQLAYLYFTSPRTDTTAFATSIDRRRAMLRNRNANPQVEYNDSLSLIAYGHNERTAPMTLERLNKVNYQRIMQLYRERFADATGFKMLLVGNVNIDSLRPLLCQYVASLPAAGRKESFANNLPEVRNVNETHVFTKKMNTPSALVTIIYTFNLPYTPKSNLALDALRRVLTIAFTDSIREEKGGAYGVGVQGELDCNSSPNSLLKIGFRTGPEKYAALMPIVYRQLAHVAQGRINPESIRKIKAYLKKAHQQETLVNDYWNSIVYQHLRYGIDLHADYEALVDQLTAADIQQVAQAIIKSNRRIEVTMKSE
;
A
#
# COMPACT_ATOMS: atom_id res chain seq x y z
N MET A 1 0.28 42.35 -52.69
CA MET A 1 1.35 41.62 -52.05
C MET A 1 1.18 41.53 -50.49
N GLN A 2 0.63 42.53 -49.83
CA GLN A 2 0.48 42.54 -48.35
C GLN A 2 -0.53 41.53 -47.78
N THR A 3 -1.59 41.21 -48.51
CA THR A 3 -2.62 40.24 -48.01
C THR A 3 -2.22 38.76 -48.10
N ARG A 4 -1.22 38.40 -48.92
CA ARG A 4 -0.68 37.03 -48.96
C ARG A 4 0.34 36.77 -47.86
N PHE A 5 1.06 37.79 -47.40
CA PHE A 5 2.05 37.67 -46.35
C PHE A 5 1.39 37.48 -44.96
N LEU A 6 0.29 38.16 -44.70
CA LEU A 6 -0.48 38.03 -43.46
C LEU A 6 -1.18 36.65 -43.32
N ARG A 7 -1.61 36.03 -44.45
CA ARG A 7 -2.19 34.67 -44.43
C ARG A 7 -1.11 33.59 -44.18
N GLN A 8 0.11 33.77 -44.66
CA GLN A 8 1.21 32.82 -44.39
C GLN A 8 1.74 32.92 -42.96
N VAL A 9 1.79 34.10 -42.38
CA VAL A 9 2.20 34.31 -40.98
C VAL A 9 1.13 33.80 -40.01
N SER A 10 -0.16 33.97 -40.32
CA SER A 10 -1.23 33.41 -39.50
C SER A 10 -1.32 31.87 -39.52
N LEU A 11 -1.00 31.24 -40.67
CA LEU A 11 -0.92 29.78 -40.76
C LEU A 11 0.31 29.22 -40.01
N SER A 12 1.44 29.92 -40.03
CA SER A 12 2.65 29.48 -39.30
C SER A 12 2.50 29.57 -37.78
N LEU A 13 1.77 30.55 -37.27
CA LEU A 13 1.51 30.69 -35.81
C LEU A 13 0.49 29.67 -35.28
N LEU A 14 -0.41 29.14 -36.11
CA LEU A 14 -1.35 28.07 -35.72
C LEU A 14 -0.72 26.67 -35.76
N PHE A 15 0.39 26.49 -36.50
CA PHE A 15 1.13 25.20 -36.56
C PHE A 15 2.22 25.06 -35.49
N LEU A 16 2.69 26.16 -34.88
CA LEU A 16 3.73 26.09 -33.86
C LEU A 16 3.37 25.25 -32.62
N PRO A 17 2.17 25.38 -31.99
CA PRO A 17 1.81 24.55 -30.83
C PRO A 17 1.60 23.08 -31.19
N THR A 18 1.12 22.75 -32.38
CA THR A 18 0.93 21.36 -32.82
C THR A 18 2.24 20.66 -33.12
N LEU A 19 3.25 21.34 -33.65
CA LEU A 19 4.59 20.80 -33.89
C LEU A 19 5.36 20.55 -32.58
N LEU A 20 5.16 21.38 -31.56
CA LEU A 20 5.77 21.18 -30.21
C LEU A 20 5.18 20.00 -29.43
N LEU A 21 3.92 19.64 -29.68
CA LEU A 21 3.25 18.50 -29.06
C LEU A 21 3.63 17.16 -29.70
N ALA A 22 4.02 17.16 -30.95
CA ALA A 22 4.51 15.98 -31.67
C ALA A 22 6.00 15.67 -31.44
N GLN A 23 6.68 16.39 -30.54
CA GLN A 23 8.08 16.11 -30.22
C GLN A 23 8.23 14.79 -29.46
N PRO A 24 9.08 13.87 -29.94
CA PRO A 24 9.38 12.65 -29.23
C PRO A 24 10.10 12.96 -27.91
N LEU A 25 9.70 12.29 -26.87
CA LEU A 25 10.36 12.34 -25.57
C LEU A 25 11.67 11.56 -25.63
N LYS A 26 12.69 12.08 -24.96
CA LYS A 26 13.96 11.35 -24.80
C LYS A 26 13.84 10.44 -23.58
N ASN A 27 14.32 9.20 -23.71
CA ASN A 27 14.45 8.33 -22.54
C ASN A 27 15.57 8.82 -21.64
N ASP A 28 15.45 8.56 -20.34
CA ASP A 28 16.47 8.86 -19.32
C ASP A 28 17.82 8.24 -19.72
N ALA A 29 18.78 9.07 -20.10
CA ALA A 29 20.10 8.68 -20.57
C ALA A 29 20.95 7.95 -19.48
N ASN A 30 20.52 7.98 -18.24
CA ASN A 30 21.18 7.20 -17.17
C ASN A 30 20.94 5.69 -17.30
N TYR A 31 19.98 5.27 -18.14
CA TYR A 31 19.83 3.84 -18.47
C TYR A 31 20.65 3.52 -19.73
N ARG A 32 21.60 2.61 -19.59
CA ARG A 32 22.17 1.91 -20.73
C ARG A 32 21.15 0.91 -21.24
N THR A 33 20.62 1.14 -22.44
CA THR A 33 19.60 0.30 -23.07
C THR A 33 20.13 -0.36 -24.33
N GLY A 34 19.64 -1.57 -24.62
CA GLY A 34 19.99 -2.24 -25.85
C GLY A 34 19.05 -3.40 -26.16
N LYS A 35 19.19 -3.94 -27.37
CA LYS A 35 18.45 -5.11 -27.85
C LYS A 35 19.44 -6.09 -28.48
N LEU A 36 19.40 -7.35 -28.01
CA LEU A 36 20.24 -8.42 -28.55
C LEU A 36 19.72 -8.92 -29.90
N LYS A 37 20.56 -9.64 -30.65
CA LYS A 37 20.18 -10.22 -31.96
C LYS A 37 18.99 -11.18 -31.86
N ASN A 38 18.82 -11.89 -30.75
CA ASN A 38 17.69 -12.78 -30.47
C ASN A 38 16.42 -12.02 -30.01
N GLY A 39 16.44 -10.68 -29.94
CA GLY A 39 15.29 -9.87 -29.62
C GLY A 39 15.18 -9.45 -28.14
N LEU A 40 15.97 -10.01 -27.23
CA LEU A 40 15.94 -9.66 -25.82
C LEU A 40 16.37 -8.21 -25.62
N THR A 41 15.58 -7.48 -24.81
CA THR A 41 15.88 -6.08 -24.45
C THR A 41 16.59 -6.04 -23.09
N TYR A 42 17.43 -5.02 -22.85
CA TYR A 42 18.01 -4.82 -21.50
C TYR A 42 18.06 -3.33 -21.14
N PHE A 43 18.00 -3.10 -19.82
CA PHE A 43 18.14 -1.79 -19.16
C PHE A 43 19.12 -1.95 -18.00
N VAL A 44 20.21 -1.19 -18.01
CA VAL A 44 21.22 -1.23 -16.93
C VAL A 44 21.44 0.20 -16.44
N ARG A 45 21.39 0.41 -15.12
CA ARG A 45 21.57 1.72 -14.52
C ARG A 45 22.38 1.66 -13.24
N HIS A 46 23.39 2.52 -13.13
CA HIS A 46 24.06 2.77 -11.86
C HIS A 46 23.19 3.61 -10.93
N ASN A 47 23.14 3.22 -9.65
CA ASN A 47 22.48 3.96 -8.58
C ASN A 47 23.24 3.76 -7.26
N ALA A 48 23.87 4.84 -6.75
CA ALA A 48 24.67 4.82 -5.54
C ALA A 48 23.85 5.01 -4.24
N LYS A 49 22.52 5.19 -4.33
CA LYS A 49 21.67 5.44 -3.15
C LYS A 49 21.63 4.26 -2.18
N GLU A 50 21.73 3.05 -2.71
CA GLU A 50 21.77 1.81 -1.93
C GLU A 50 23.15 1.16 -2.17
N PRO A 51 24.20 1.56 -1.41
CA PRO A 51 25.57 1.14 -1.69
C PRO A 51 25.76 -0.35 -1.48
N GLY A 52 26.57 -0.95 -2.37
CA GLY A 52 26.95 -2.35 -2.31
C GLY A 52 25.83 -3.35 -2.62
N VAL A 53 24.66 -2.90 -3.13
CA VAL A 53 23.57 -3.78 -3.54
C VAL A 53 23.00 -3.40 -4.91
N ALA A 54 22.35 -4.38 -5.58
CA ALA A 54 21.63 -4.17 -6.83
C ALA A 54 20.35 -5.01 -6.89
N ASP A 55 19.43 -4.55 -7.73
CA ASP A 55 18.17 -5.20 -8.05
C ASP A 55 18.21 -5.75 -9.48
N PHE A 56 17.74 -6.97 -9.66
CA PHE A 56 17.73 -7.71 -10.91
C PHE A 56 16.31 -8.15 -11.24
N TYR A 57 15.85 -7.83 -12.46
CA TYR A 57 14.50 -8.18 -12.93
C TYR A 57 14.57 -8.84 -14.30
N ILE A 58 13.66 -9.79 -14.53
CA ILE A 58 13.23 -10.19 -15.87
C ILE A 58 11.75 -9.90 -16.02
N ALA A 59 11.42 -9.05 -17.00
CA ALA A 59 10.06 -8.67 -17.33
C ALA A 59 9.65 -9.35 -18.64
N GLN A 60 8.43 -9.90 -18.68
CA GLN A 60 7.94 -10.64 -19.83
C GLN A 60 6.57 -10.12 -20.26
N ARG A 61 6.38 -9.87 -21.56
CA ARG A 61 5.08 -9.57 -22.17
C ARG A 61 4.25 -10.84 -22.36
N VAL A 62 4.22 -11.66 -21.33
CA VAL A 62 3.60 -13.01 -21.31
C VAL A 62 2.76 -13.10 -20.03
N GLY A 63 1.47 -13.40 -20.18
CA GLY A 63 0.55 -13.53 -19.07
C GLY A 63 -0.66 -14.39 -19.47
N SER A 64 -1.66 -14.49 -18.61
CA SER A 64 -2.80 -15.39 -18.78
C SER A 64 -3.65 -15.13 -20.03
N ILE A 65 -3.60 -13.94 -20.62
CA ILE A 65 -4.28 -13.62 -21.88
C ILE A 65 -3.82 -14.51 -23.07
N LEU A 66 -2.64 -15.10 -22.96
CA LEU A 66 -2.05 -15.95 -24.00
C LEU A 66 -2.39 -17.43 -23.84
N GLU A 67 -3.09 -17.79 -22.78
CA GLU A 67 -3.52 -19.16 -22.52
C GLU A 67 -4.59 -19.62 -23.53
N GLU A 68 -4.48 -20.87 -23.93
CA GLU A 68 -5.57 -21.57 -24.61
C GLU A 68 -6.63 -22.04 -23.59
N PRO A 69 -7.88 -22.34 -23.98
CA PRO A 69 -8.92 -22.73 -23.01
C PRO A 69 -8.51 -23.87 -22.08
N ARG A 70 -7.72 -24.84 -22.55
CA ARG A 70 -7.17 -25.97 -21.78
C ARG A 70 -6.01 -25.58 -20.86
N GLN A 71 -5.49 -24.36 -20.97
CA GLN A 71 -4.31 -23.87 -20.26
C GLN A 71 -4.66 -22.82 -19.19
N ARG A 72 -5.94 -22.60 -18.88
CA ARG A 72 -6.37 -21.55 -17.94
C ARG A 72 -5.80 -21.75 -16.55
N GLY A 73 -4.91 -20.82 -16.16
CA GLY A 73 -4.16 -20.82 -14.90
C GLY A 73 -2.70 -21.23 -15.06
N LEU A 74 -2.28 -21.70 -16.27
CA LEU A 74 -0.92 -22.21 -16.45
C LEU A 74 0.14 -21.10 -16.55
N ALA A 75 -0.21 -19.87 -16.91
CA ALA A 75 0.71 -18.74 -16.83
C ALA A 75 1.16 -18.47 -15.38
N HIS A 76 0.22 -18.49 -14.45
CA HIS A 76 0.49 -18.34 -13.02
C HIS A 76 1.16 -19.60 -12.44
N PHE A 77 0.74 -20.78 -12.87
CA PHE A 77 1.40 -22.03 -12.48
C PHE A 77 2.87 -22.04 -12.88
N LEU A 78 3.18 -21.55 -14.07
CA LEU A 78 4.55 -21.46 -14.57
C LEU A 78 5.40 -20.48 -13.76
N GLU A 79 4.80 -19.40 -13.25
CA GLU A 79 5.48 -18.48 -12.32
C GLU A 79 5.97 -19.24 -11.09
N HIS A 80 5.14 -20.07 -10.46
CA HIS A 80 5.52 -20.90 -9.32
C HIS A 80 6.62 -21.89 -9.68
N MET A 81 6.50 -22.55 -10.81
CA MET A 81 7.49 -23.53 -11.28
C MET A 81 8.88 -22.92 -11.52
N ALA A 82 8.98 -21.62 -11.74
CA ALA A 82 10.26 -20.93 -11.87
C ALA A 82 11.15 -21.02 -10.61
N PHE A 83 10.55 -21.30 -9.45
CA PHE A 83 11.27 -21.51 -8.18
C PHE A 83 11.55 -22.97 -7.86
N ASN A 84 10.96 -23.91 -8.60
CA ASN A 84 10.95 -25.35 -8.32
C ASN A 84 11.97 -26.16 -9.14
N GLY A 85 12.98 -25.52 -9.69
CA GLY A 85 14.11 -26.16 -10.38
C GLY A 85 14.35 -25.61 -11.77
N THR A 86 15.61 -25.27 -12.02
CA THR A 86 16.12 -24.81 -13.30
C THR A 86 17.35 -25.58 -13.72
N LYS A 87 17.85 -25.35 -14.91
CA LYS A 87 19.00 -26.07 -15.45
C LYS A 87 20.23 -26.04 -14.52
N HIS A 88 20.53 -24.90 -13.90
CA HIS A 88 21.70 -24.73 -13.05
C HIS A 88 21.36 -24.75 -11.54
N PHE A 89 20.10 -24.53 -11.16
CA PHE A 89 19.59 -24.54 -9.78
C PHE A 89 18.51 -25.60 -9.62
N ARG A 90 18.93 -26.86 -9.51
CA ARG A 90 18.04 -28.03 -9.69
C ARG A 90 17.19 -28.37 -8.47
N ASN A 91 17.66 -28.06 -7.27
CA ASN A 91 17.00 -28.43 -6.01
C ASN A 91 16.85 -29.96 -5.83
N ASP A 92 17.81 -30.73 -6.32
CA ASP A 92 17.77 -32.21 -6.39
C ASP A 92 18.87 -32.90 -5.55
N GLY A 93 19.54 -32.14 -4.67
CA GLY A 93 20.67 -32.60 -3.86
C GLY A 93 22.03 -32.50 -4.58
N THR A 94 22.05 -32.34 -5.90
CA THR A 94 23.28 -32.11 -6.69
C THR A 94 23.62 -30.64 -6.81
N SER A 95 22.60 -29.78 -6.82
CA SER A 95 22.73 -28.31 -6.72
C SER A 95 21.61 -27.72 -5.86
N PRO A 96 21.89 -26.61 -5.15
CA PRO A 96 20.86 -25.93 -4.39
C PRO A 96 19.78 -25.35 -5.33
N GLY A 97 18.54 -25.30 -4.87
CA GLY A 97 17.47 -24.54 -5.55
C GLY A 97 17.73 -23.04 -5.47
N ILE A 98 16.98 -22.28 -6.28
CA ILE A 98 17.07 -20.80 -6.31
C ILE A 98 16.80 -20.20 -4.93
N VAL A 99 15.72 -20.62 -4.27
CA VAL A 99 15.30 -20.08 -2.96
C VAL A 99 16.38 -20.34 -1.90
N PRO A 100 16.84 -21.59 -1.66
CA PRO A 100 17.90 -21.85 -0.68
C PRO A 100 19.19 -21.10 -1.00
N TRP A 101 19.58 -21.00 -2.27
CA TRP A 101 20.78 -20.27 -2.67
C TRP A 101 20.67 -18.77 -2.36
N CYS A 102 19.54 -18.14 -2.74
CA CYS A 102 19.30 -16.72 -2.48
C CYS A 102 19.34 -16.40 -0.98
N GLU A 103 18.79 -17.27 -0.14
CA GLU A 103 18.82 -17.08 1.31
C GLU A 103 20.24 -17.10 1.90
N THR A 104 21.19 -17.84 1.30
CA THR A 104 22.61 -17.84 1.75
C THR A 104 23.29 -16.48 1.61
N ILE A 105 22.77 -15.62 0.73
CA ILE A 105 23.28 -14.26 0.50
C ILE A 105 22.38 -13.17 1.13
N GLY A 106 21.45 -13.57 2.03
CA GLY A 106 20.53 -12.66 2.71
C GLY A 106 19.39 -12.10 1.82
N VAL A 107 19.08 -12.80 0.73
CA VAL A 107 17.93 -12.50 -0.15
C VAL A 107 16.77 -13.42 0.25
N LYS A 108 15.70 -12.86 0.82
CA LYS A 108 14.57 -13.62 1.38
C LYS A 108 13.46 -13.81 0.36
N PHE A 109 12.94 -15.04 0.25
CA PHE A 109 11.76 -15.36 -0.56
C PHE A 109 10.51 -14.62 -0.06
N GLY A 110 9.68 -14.15 -0.98
CA GLY A 110 8.48 -13.36 -0.71
C GLY A 110 8.74 -11.88 -0.33
N THR A 111 10.02 -11.50 -0.11
CA THR A 111 10.41 -10.11 0.22
C THR A 111 11.34 -9.53 -0.85
N ASN A 112 12.48 -10.15 -1.04
CA ASN A 112 13.52 -9.70 -2.00
C ASN A 112 13.54 -10.56 -3.26
N LEU A 113 13.24 -11.85 -3.14
CA LEU A 113 13.04 -12.80 -4.22
C LEU A 113 11.53 -12.97 -4.39
N ASN A 114 10.98 -12.55 -5.52
CA ASN A 114 9.54 -12.57 -5.76
C ASN A 114 9.22 -12.60 -7.25
N ALA A 115 7.94 -12.88 -7.57
CA ALA A 115 7.39 -12.77 -8.92
C ALA A 115 5.92 -12.35 -8.86
N TYR A 116 5.37 -11.98 -10.00
CA TYR A 116 3.93 -11.85 -10.18
C TYR A 116 3.54 -12.15 -11.62
N THR A 117 2.38 -12.75 -11.79
CA THR A 117 1.70 -12.94 -13.06
C THR A 117 0.44 -12.10 -13.12
N SER A 118 0.30 -11.33 -14.19
CA SER A 118 -0.90 -10.59 -14.54
C SER A 118 -1.50 -11.13 -15.84
N ILE A 119 -2.56 -10.48 -16.32
CA ILE A 119 -3.21 -10.86 -17.56
C ILE A 119 -2.26 -10.72 -18.74
N ASP A 120 -1.49 -9.65 -18.83
CA ASP A 120 -0.66 -9.32 -19.98
C ASP A 120 0.84 -9.52 -19.76
N GLU A 121 1.29 -9.80 -18.53
CA GLU A 121 2.70 -9.77 -18.16
C GLU A 121 3.04 -10.71 -17.00
N THR A 122 4.30 -11.15 -16.95
CA THR A 122 4.92 -11.85 -15.82
C THR A 122 6.28 -11.21 -15.52
N VAL A 123 6.56 -10.94 -14.25
CA VAL A 123 7.81 -10.31 -13.81
C VAL A 123 8.40 -11.08 -12.64
N TYR A 124 9.69 -11.41 -12.72
CA TYR A 124 10.46 -12.01 -11.63
C TYR A 124 11.51 -11.01 -11.17
N ASN A 125 11.82 -11.00 -9.87
CA ASN A 125 12.86 -10.14 -9.34
C ASN A 125 13.70 -10.79 -8.23
N ILE A 126 14.97 -10.39 -8.19
CA ILE A 126 15.90 -10.63 -7.10
C ILE A 126 16.44 -9.25 -6.68
N SER A 127 15.94 -8.74 -5.57
CA SER A 127 16.22 -7.37 -5.13
C SER A 127 17.21 -7.32 -3.98
N GLN A 128 17.96 -6.22 -3.89
CA GLN A 128 18.95 -5.98 -2.85
C GLN A 128 20.03 -7.08 -2.78
N VAL A 129 20.51 -7.52 -3.93
CA VAL A 129 21.59 -8.50 -4.06
C VAL A 129 22.91 -7.89 -3.60
N PRO A 130 23.66 -8.49 -2.65
CA PRO A 130 24.95 -7.96 -2.21
C PRO A 130 26.02 -8.13 -3.29
N LEU A 131 26.80 -7.06 -3.55
CA LEU A 131 27.77 -7.00 -4.65
C LEU A 131 29.22 -7.30 -4.23
N LYS A 132 29.48 -7.59 -2.95
CA LYS A 132 30.83 -7.80 -2.42
C LYS A 132 31.64 -8.90 -3.15
N ARG A 133 30.98 -9.87 -3.77
CA ARG A 133 31.59 -10.99 -4.52
C ARG A 133 30.99 -11.00 -5.93
N SER A 134 31.86 -10.92 -6.94
CA SER A 134 31.45 -10.98 -8.36
C SER A 134 30.69 -12.28 -8.70
N SER A 135 31.03 -13.40 -8.08
CA SER A 135 30.38 -14.69 -8.25
C SER A 135 28.87 -14.65 -7.88
N VAL A 136 28.48 -13.77 -6.95
CA VAL A 136 27.06 -13.58 -6.61
C VAL A 136 26.31 -12.95 -7.77
N VAL A 137 26.88 -11.91 -8.39
CA VAL A 137 26.31 -11.26 -9.57
C VAL A 137 26.18 -12.24 -10.74
N ASP A 138 27.21 -13.06 -10.96
CA ASP A 138 27.20 -14.08 -12.02
C ASP A 138 26.11 -15.12 -11.79
N SER A 139 25.94 -15.59 -10.55
CA SER A 139 24.88 -16.54 -10.19
C SER A 139 23.47 -15.92 -10.35
N VAL A 140 23.28 -14.66 -9.97
CA VAL A 140 21.98 -13.98 -10.12
C VAL A 140 21.64 -13.79 -11.61
N LEU A 141 22.60 -13.37 -12.44
CA LEU A 141 22.39 -13.28 -13.88
C LEU A 141 22.10 -14.67 -14.49
N LEU A 142 22.73 -15.73 -13.97
CA LEU A 142 22.45 -17.09 -14.39
C LEU A 142 21.05 -17.55 -13.98
N ILE A 143 20.52 -17.13 -12.82
CA ILE A 143 19.12 -17.37 -12.44
C ILE A 143 18.19 -16.68 -13.42
N LEU A 144 18.41 -15.39 -13.76
CA LEU A 144 17.58 -14.68 -14.74
C LEU A 144 17.65 -15.36 -16.12
N HIS A 145 18.83 -15.86 -16.52
CA HIS A 145 18.99 -16.61 -17.75
C HIS A 145 18.17 -17.91 -17.74
N ASP A 146 18.18 -18.65 -16.62
CA ASP A 146 17.41 -19.86 -16.47
C ASP A 146 15.90 -19.58 -16.46
N TRP A 147 15.46 -18.51 -15.80
CA TRP A 147 14.07 -18.05 -15.86
C TRP A 147 13.63 -17.68 -17.26
N SER A 148 14.54 -17.18 -18.08
CA SER A 148 14.25 -16.81 -19.45
C SER A 148 13.84 -18.01 -20.32
N HIS A 149 14.55 -19.16 -20.20
CA HIS A 149 14.34 -20.30 -21.12
C HIS A 149 14.74 -21.70 -20.60
N TYR A 150 15.14 -21.85 -19.34
CA TYR A 150 15.73 -23.12 -18.88
C TYR A 150 15.09 -23.66 -17.59
N LEU A 151 13.75 -23.53 -17.47
CA LEU A 151 12.97 -24.19 -16.42
C LEU A 151 12.91 -25.71 -16.68
N LEU A 152 13.01 -26.50 -15.63
CA LEU A 152 13.00 -27.99 -15.78
C LEU A 152 11.59 -28.55 -15.91
N LEU A 153 10.58 -27.96 -15.29
CA LEU A 153 9.17 -28.37 -15.32
C LEU A 153 9.02 -29.88 -15.07
N GLN A 154 9.65 -30.36 -13.99
CA GLN A 154 9.60 -31.78 -13.61
C GLN A 154 8.18 -32.16 -13.15
N ASP A 155 7.68 -33.28 -13.64
CA ASP A 155 6.31 -33.75 -13.39
C ASP A 155 6.01 -33.86 -11.89
N LYS A 156 6.96 -34.39 -11.10
CA LYS A 156 6.86 -34.50 -9.63
C LYS A 156 6.68 -33.12 -8.94
N GLU A 157 7.39 -32.09 -9.39
CA GLU A 157 7.28 -30.75 -8.80
C GLU A 157 5.98 -30.06 -9.28
N ILE A 158 5.50 -30.35 -10.49
CA ILE A 158 4.19 -29.91 -10.96
C ILE A 158 3.09 -30.45 -10.05
N ASP A 159 3.09 -31.76 -9.77
CA ASP A 159 2.06 -32.37 -8.93
C ASP A 159 2.06 -31.80 -7.50
N LYS A 160 3.24 -31.52 -6.95
CA LYS A 160 3.39 -30.88 -5.65
C LYS A 160 2.82 -29.45 -5.64
N GLU A 161 3.07 -28.69 -6.70
CA GLU A 161 2.66 -27.28 -6.78
C GLU A 161 1.16 -27.09 -6.98
N ARG A 162 0.42 -28.09 -7.56
CA ARG A 162 -1.05 -28.04 -7.66
C ARG A 162 -1.72 -27.70 -6.32
N GLY A 163 -1.29 -28.36 -5.25
CA GLY A 163 -1.81 -28.13 -3.91
C GLY A 163 -1.53 -26.71 -3.37
N VAL A 164 -0.36 -26.17 -3.67
CA VAL A 164 0.02 -24.80 -3.25
C VAL A 164 -0.84 -23.74 -3.94
N ILE A 165 -1.04 -23.89 -5.25
CA ILE A 165 -1.89 -22.97 -6.05
C ILE A 165 -3.36 -23.09 -5.62
N HIS A 166 -3.83 -24.28 -5.33
CA HIS A 166 -5.20 -24.50 -4.83
C HIS A 166 -5.42 -23.78 -3.49
N GLU A 167 -4.45 -23.84 -2.55
CA GLU A 167 -4.54 -23.11 -1.29
C GLU A 167 -4.43 -21.59 -1.47
N GLU A 168 -3.67 -21.13 -2.45
CA GLU A 168 -3.64 -19.71 -2.80
C GLU A 168 -4.99 -19.23 -3.33
N TRP A 169 -5.59 -19.95 -4.28
CA TRP A 169 -6.92 -19.69 -4.79
C TRP A 169 -7.97 -19.65 -3.66
N ARG A 170 -7.95 -20.65 -2.76
CA ARG A 170 -8.81 -20.69 -1.57
C ARG A 170 -8.64 -19.47 -0.70
N THR A 171 -7.39 -19.12 -0.40
CA THR A 171 -7.05 -17.99 0.47
C THR A 171 -7.50 -16.65 -0.11
N ARG A 172 -7.30 -16.43 -1.41
CA ARG A 172 -7.71 -15.19 -2.08
C ARG A 172 -9.23 -15.05 -2.11
N ARG A 173 -9.95 -16.09 -2.48
CA ARG A 173 -11.42 -16.10 -2.53
C ARG A 173 -12.07 -15.96 -1.16
N ALA A 174 -11.52 -16.60 -0.14
CA ALA A 174 -12.05 -16.52 1.22
C ALA A 174 -11.87 -15.13 1.87
N ARG A 175 -10.88 -14.34 1.41
CA ARG A 175 -10.65 -12.99 1.97
C ARG A 175 -11.56 -11.92 1.39
N MET A 176 -11.96 -12.04 0.14
CA MET A 176 -12.60 -10.94 -0.59
C MET A 176 -13.81 -11.42 -1.40
N ALA A 177 -15.01 -11.14 -0.90
CA ALA A 177 -16.26 -11.36 -1.65
C ALA A 177 -16.23 -10.66 -3.02
N ALA A 178 -15.68 -9.44 -3.09
CA ALA A 178 -15.53 -8.70 -4.34
C ALA A 178 -14.76 -9.48 -5.41
N GLN A 179 -13.70 -10.24 -5.03
CA GLN A 179 -12.95 -11.08 -5.97
C GLN A 179 -13.84 -12.14 -6.62
N ARG A 180 -14.61 -12.88 -5.80
CA ARG A 180 -15.54 -13.91 -6.30
C ARG A 180 -16.61 -13.34 -7.22
N MET A 181 -17.11 -12.13 -6.88
CA MET A 181 -18.13 -11.46 -7.68
C MET A 181 -17.56 -10.95 -9.01
N TYR A 182 -16.37 -10.35 -9.02
CA TYR A 182 -15.73 -9.92 -10.27
C TYR A 182 -15.41 -11.09 -11.21
N GLU A 183 -14.98 -12.23 -10.70
CA GLU A 183 -14.78 -13.45 -11.50
C GLU A 183 -16.05 -13.86 -12.23
N LYS A 184 -17.21 -13.78 -11.58
CA LYS A 184 -18.51 -14.08 -12.18
C LYS A 184 -18.99 -13.01 -13.17
N LEU A 185 -18.63 -11.74 -12.93
CA LEU A 185 -19.04 -10.63 -13.79
C LEU A 185 -18.17 -10.48 -15.03
N GLN A 186 -16.96 -11.01 -15.03
CA GLN A 186 -15.96 -10.83 -16.08
C GLN A 186 -16.49 -11.22 -17.47
N PRO A 187 -17.20 -12.36 -17.69
CA PRO A 187 -17.78 -12.70 -18.99
C PRO A 187 -18.82 -11.68 -19.48
N THR A 188 -19.56 -11.06 -18.59
CA THR A 188 -20.54 -10.00 -18.94
C THR A 188 -19.83 -8.68 -19.29
N ILE A 189 -18.86 -8.28 -18.48
CA ILE A 189 -18.13 -7.01 -18.62
C ILE A 189 -17.31 -6.99 -19.92
N PHE A 190 -16.65 -8.10 -20.24
CA PHE A 190 -15.72 -8.21 -21.37
C PHE A 190 -16.25 -9.03 -22.54
N LYS A 191 -17.59 -9.19 -22.63
CA LYS A 191 -18.22 -9.99 -23.66
C LYS A 191 -17.69 -9.69 -25.05
N GLY A 192 -17.25 -10.74 -25.74
CA GLY A 192 -16.67 -10.66 -27.08
C GLY A 192 -15.19 -10.27 -27.12
N SER A 193 -14.51 -10.27 -25.96
CA SER A 193 -13.08 -10.09 -25.86
C SER A 193 -12.43 -11.31 -25.20
N LYS A 194 -11.15 -11.56 -25.48
CA LYS A 194 -10.37 -12.58 -24.75
C LYS A 194 -10.29 -12.31 -23.24
N TYR A 195 -10.50 -11.05 -22.81
CA TYR A 195 -10.54 -10.65 -21.40
C TYR A 195 -11.73 -11.23 -20.63
N GLU A 196 -12.74 -11.81 -21.30
CA GLU A 196 -13.88 -12.43 -20.61
C GLU A 196 -13.51 -13.70 -19.81
N ASP A 197 -12.37 -14.30 -20.11
CA ASP A 197 -11.96 -15.58 -19.55
C ASP A 197 -10.43 -15.74 -19.48
N CYS A 198 -9.75 -14.87 -18.74
CA CYS A 198 -8.28 -14.84 -18.66
C CYS A 198 -7.72 -14.45 -17.29
N MET A 199 -8.44 -14.71 -16.18
CA MET A 199 -7.91 -14.44 -14.85
C MET A 199 -6.67 -15.31 -14.57
N PRO A 200 -5.56 -14.75 -14.05
CA PRO A 200 -4.31 -15.49 -13.86
C PRO A 200 -4.41 -16.72 -12.98
N ILE A 201 -5.26 -16.68 -11.94
CA ILE A 201 -5.45 -17.85 -11.06
C ILE A 201 -6.14 -19.04 -11.80
N GLY A 202 -6.82 -18.77 -12.90
CA GLY A 202 -7.41 -19.75 -13.80
C GLY A 202 -8.56 -20.56 -13.23
N SER A 203 -8.72 -21.78 -13.76
CA SER A 203 -9.73 -22.76 -13.33
C SER A 203 -9.07 -23.87 -12.51
N MET A 204 -9.58 -24.12 -11.30
CA MET A 204 -9.05 -25.20 -10.48
C MET A 204 -9.23 -26.60 -11.11
N ASP A 205 -10.31 -26.80 -11.86
CA ASP A 205 -10.49 -28.06 -12.60
C ASP A 205 -9.35 -28.31 -13.60
N ILE A 206 -8.81 -27.26 -14.20
CA ILE A 206 -7.63 -27.33 -15.08
C ILE A 206 -6.37 -27.46 -14.23
N VAL A 207 -6.16 -26.59 -13.26
CA VAL A 207 -4.96 -26.58 -12.40
C VAL A 207 -4.72 -27.92 -11.73
N ASP A 208 -5.78 -28.59 -11.27
CA ASP A 208 -5.69 -29.87 -10.59
C ASP A 208 -5.44 -31.05 -11.56
N ASN A 209 -5.82 -30.94 -12.85
CA ASN A 209 -5.88 -32.08 -13.75
C ASN A 209 -5.16 -31.91 -15.11
N PHE A 210 -4.55 -30.74 -15.40
CA PHE A 210 -3.92 -30.54 -16.73
C PHE A 210 -2.81 -31.56 -16.99
N PRO A 211 -2.67 -32.06 -18.23
CA PRO A 211 -1.53 -32.87 -18.66
C PRO A 211 -0.23 -32.01 -18.60
N TYR A 212 0.87 -32.58 -18.11
CA TYR A 212 2.16 -31.88 -18.01
C TYR A 212 2.59 -31.22 -19.34
N GLN A 213 2.23 -31.81 -20.45
CA GLN A 213 2.55 -31.27 -21.77
C GLN A 213 1.90 -29.90 -22.02
N ASP A 214 0.71 -29.62 -21.49
CA ASP A 214 0.03 -28.32 -21.66
C ASP A 214 0.81 -27.16 -21.05
N LEU A 215 1.44 -27.39 -19.91
CA LEU A 215 2.34 -26.40 -19.29
C LEU A 215 3.63 -26.24 -20.11
N LYS A 216 4.22 -27.35 -20.55
CA LYS A 216 5.43 -27.35 -21.40
C LYS A 216 5.15 -26.66 -22.74
N ASP A 217 3.97 -26.87 -23.34
CA ASP A 217 3.56 -26.21 -24.59
C ASP A 217 3.42 -24.70 -24.41
N TYR A 218 2.78 -24.25 -23.31
CA TYR A 218 2.68 -22.82 -22.98
C TYR A 218 4.07 -22.20 -22.81
N TYR A 219 4.94 -22.84 -22.03
CA TYR A 219 6.30 -22.38 -21.79
C TYR A 219 7.10 -22.26 -23.08
N ASN A 220 7.20 -23.32 -23.87
CA ASN A 220 7.98 -23.35 -25.12
C ASN A 220 7.47 -22.35 -26.18
N LYS A 221 6.16 -22.04 -26.16
CA LYS A 221 5.55 -21.09 -27.09
C LYS A 221 5.85 -19.64 -26.71
N TRP A 222 5.87 -19.31 -25.42
CA TRP A 222 5.82 -17.92 -24.97
C TRP A 222 7.07 -17.43 -24.23
N TYR A 223 7.85 -18.30 -23.55
CA TYR A 223 9.07 -17.91 -22.85
C TYR A 223 10.24 -17.83 -23.82
N ARG A 224 10.38 -16.66 -24.45
CA ARG A 224 11.36 -16.43 -25.50
C ARG A 224 11.88 -14.99 -25.49
N PRO A 225 13.13 -14.76 -25.95
CA PRO A 225 13.86 -13.51 -25.78
C PRO A 225 13.15 -12.25 -26.31
N ASP A 226 12.44 -12.34 -27.44
CA ASP A 226 11.79 -11.17 -28.08
C ASP A 226 10.62 -10.59 -27.26
N LEU A 227 10.11 -11.34 -26.27
CA LEU A 227 9.08 -10.91 -25.34
C LEU A 227 9.64 -10.54 -23.94
N GLN A 228 10.96 -10.53 -23.78
CA GLN A 228 11.62 -10.39 -22.48
C GLN A 228 12.52 -9.16 -22.42
N ALA A 229 12.65 -8.61 -21.20
CA ALA A 229 13.65 -7.61 -20.86
C ALA A 229 14.35 -7.94 -19.55
N ILE A 230 15.67 -7.75 -19.53
CA ILE A 230 16.49 -7.79 -18.31
C ILE A 230 16.66 -6.35 -17.81
N VAL A 231 16.40 -6.13 -16.53
CA VAL A 231 16.61 -4.82 -15.88
C VAL A 231 17.55 -5.01 -14.70
N VAL A 232 18.64 -4.24 -14.65
CA VAL A 232 19.61 -4.26 -13.55
C VAL A 232 19.84 -2.83 -13.08
N VAL A 233 19.60 -2.57 -11.80
CA VAL A 233 19.78 -1.24 -11.18
C VAL A 233 20.47 -1.40 -9.84
N GLY A 234 21.54 -0.63 -9.60
CA GLY A 234 22.24 -0.65 -8.32
C GLY A 234 23.61 -0.03 -8.36
N ASP A 235 24.40 -0.29 -7.32
CA ASP A 235 25.78 0.20 -7.20
C ASP A 235 26.74 -0.67 -8.04
N ILE A 236 26.53 -0.66 -9.35
CA ILE A 236 27.16 -1.56 -10.34
C ILE A 236 28.02 -0.82 -11.34
N ASP A 237 28.99 -1.52 -11.91
CA ASP A 237 29.64 -1.13 -13.16
C ASP A 237 28.72 -1.50 -14.36
N VAL A 238 28.18 -0.48 -14.98
CA VAL A 238 27.23 -0.61 -16.11
C VAL A 238 27.87 -1.37 -17.30
N ASN A 239 29.16 -1.12 -17.60
CA ASN A 239 29.82 -1.76 -18.72
C ASN A 239 30.05 -3.25 -18.46
N ALA A 240 30.47 -3.60 -17.23
CA ALA A 240 30.68 -4.99 -16.84
C ALA A 240 29.36 -5.79 -16.87
N ILE A 241 28.27 -5.22 -16.33
CA ILE A 241 26.95 -5.88 -16.36
C ILE A 241 26.43 -6.02 -17.79
N GLU A 242 26.54 -4.98 -18.61
CA GLU A 242 26.15 -5.04 -20.03
C GLU A 242 26.89 -6.14 -20.78
N ALA A 243 28.21 -6.25 -20.58
CA ALA A 243 29.04 -7.30 -21.20
C ALA A 243 28.57 -8.71 -20.78
N LYS A 244 28.28 -8.93 -19.48
CA LYS A 244 27.76 -10.20 -18.97
C LYS A 244 26.37 -10.53 -19.54
N ILE A 245 25.47 -9.55 -19.64
CA ILE A 245 24.16 -9.73 -20.28
C ILE A 245 24.33 -10.15 -21.74
N LYS A 246 25.16 -9.44 -22.50
CA LYS A 246 25.41 -9.77 -23.90
C LYS A 246 26.01 -11.18 -24.05
N GLN A 247 26.96 -11.56 -23.24
CA GLN A 247 27.59 -12.88 -23.28
C GLN A 247 26.58 -13.98 -22.95
N LEU A 248 25.83 -13.85 -21.86
CA LEU A 248 24.97 -14.92 -21.33
C LEU A 248 23.66 -15.06 -22.13
N PHE A 249 22.95 -13.95 -22.33
CA PHE A 249 21.60 -13.99 -22.91
C PHE A 249 21.59 -14.09 -24.44
N SER A 250 22.69 -13.79 -25.15
CA SER A 250 22.78 -14.02 -26.59
C SER A 250 22.75 -15.50 -26.98
N THR A 251 23.00 -16.38 -26.03
CA THR A 251 22.97 -17.85 -26.25
C THR A 251 21.58 -18.44 -26.27
N ILE A 252 20.56 -17.70 -25.80
CA ILE A 252 19.19 -18.18 -25.72
C ILE A 252 18.60 -18.27 -27.13
N PRO A 253 18.10 -19.45 -27.54
CA PRO A 253 17.58 -19.65 -28.88
C PRO A 253 16.26 -18.91 -29.13
N MET A 254 16.04 -18.54 -30.38
CA MET A 254 14.75 -18.06 -30.86
C MET A 254 14.08 -19.11 -31.75
N PRO A 255 12.77 -19.36 -31.60
CA PRO A 255 12.02 -20.20 -32.54
C PRO A 255 12.10 -19.63 -33.96
N LYS A 256 12.19 -20.51 -34.99
CA LYS A 256 12.22 -20.07 -36.39
C LYS A 256 10.96 -19.31 -36.83
N ASN A 257 9.79 -19.75 -36.33
CA ASN A 257 8.49 -19.14 -36.60
C ASN A 257 7.77 -18.84 -35.29
N PRO A 258 8.15 -17.79 -34.58
CA PRO A 258 7.57 -17.49 -33.27
C PRO A 258 6.10 -17.09 -33.40
N ALA A 259 5.24 -17.59 -32.53
CA ALA A 259 3.84 -17.20 -32.45
C ALA A 259 3.71 -15.68 -32.21
N LYS A 260 2.82 -15.00 -32.92
CA LYS A 260 2.62 -13.56 -32.77
C LYS A 260 1.96 -13.25 -31.42
N ARG A 261 2.52 -12.31 -30.66
CA ARG A 261 1.87 -11.76 -29.45
C ARG A 261 0.69 -10.89 -29.89
N ILE A 262 -0.53 -11.30 -29.57
CA ILE A 262 -1.75 -10.58 -29.91
C ILE A 262 -2.19 -9.73 -28.71
N TYR A 263 -2.53 -8.47 -28.97
CA TYR A 263 -3.19 -7.58 -28.03
C TYR A 263 -4.69 -7.59 -28.35
N TYR A 264 -5.45 -8.31 -27.54
CA TYR A 264 -6.87 -8.54 -27.79
C TYR A 264 -7.70 -7.28 -27.49
N PRO A 265 -8.56 -6.80 -28.41
CA PRO A 265 -9.37 -5.61 -28.19
C PRO A 265 -10.52 -5.89 -27.23
N VAL A 266 -10.97 -4.84 -26.52
CA VAL A 266 -12.25 -4.83 -25.82
C VAL A 266 -13.25 -4.05 -26.67
N PRO A 267 -14.37 -4.67 -27.12
CA PRO A 267 -15.38 -4.04 -27.96
C PRO A 267 -16.06 -2.84 -27.28
N ASP A 268 -16.49 -1.89 -28.10
CA ASP A 268 -17.40 -0.83 -27.67
C ASP A 268 -18.84 -1.35 -27.60
N ASN A 269 -19.65 -0.76 -26.73
CA ASN A 269 -21.06 -1.11 -26.58
C ASN A 269 -21.97 0.10 -26.88
N LYS A 270 -23.05 -0.15 -27.65
CA LYS A 270 -24.06 0.87 -27.99
C LYS A 270 -25.07 1.11 -26.86
N ARG A 271 -25.38 0.09 -26.09
CA ARG A 271 -26.21 0.15 -24.87
C ARG A 271 -25.34 -0.08 -23.65
N MET A 272 -25.75 0.49 -22.53
CA MET A 272 -25.04 0.25 -21.26
C MET A 272 -25.00 -1.24 -20.94
N ILE A 273 -23.82 -1.75 -20.56
CA ILE A 273 -23.67 -3.07 -19.98
C ILE A 273 -23.92 -2.92 -18.49
N VAL A 274 -24.89 -3.66 -17.94
CA VAL A 274 -25.19 -3.68 -16.51
C VAL A 274 -24.80 -5.05 -15.97
N ALA A 275 -23.74 -5.09 -15.17
CA ALA A 275 -23.16 -6.30 -14.59
C ALA A 275 -23.35 -6.27 -13.07
N VAL A 276 -24.21 -7.14 -12.56
CA VAL A 276 -24.62 -7.17 -11.15
C VAL A 276 -24.35 -8.56 -10.56
N GLU A 277 -23.73 -8.59 -9.40
CA GLU A 277 -23.51 -9.82 -8.63
C GLU A 277 -23.77 -9.59 -7.15
N LYS A 278 -24.20 -10.65 -6.46
CA LYS A 278 -24.50 -10.67 -5.03
C LYS A 278 -23.70 -11.73 -4.31
N ASP A 279 -23.25 -11.41 -3.10
CA ASP A 279 -22.53 -12.36 -2.26
C ASP A 279 -22.92 -12.16 -0.80
N SER A 280 -23.13 -13.27 -0.06
CA SER A 280 -23.56 -13.20 1.35
C SER A 280 -22.50 -12.61 2.28
N GLU A 281 -21.23 -12.59 1.87
CA GLU A 281 -20.11 -12.01 2.62
C GLU A 281 -19.78 -10.57 2.20
N GLN A 282 -20.51 -9.99 1.23
CA GLN A 282 -20.35 -8.60 0.83
C GLN A 282 -21.10 -7.68 1.82
N PRO A 283 -20.40 -6.73 2.50
CA PRO A 283 -21.05 -5.96 3.56
C PRO A 283 -21.85 -4.74 3.07
N ILE A 284 -21.52 -4.18 1.91
CA ILE A 284 -22.11 -2.94 1.37
C ILE A 284 -22.34 -3.05 -0.13
N VAL A 285 -23.21 -2.19 -0.65
CA VAL A 285 -23.40 -2.04 -2.11
C VAL A 285 -22.28 -1.16 -2.66
N LEU A 286 -21.50 -1.72 -3.60
CA LEU A 286 -20.45 -1.01 -4.34
C LEU A 286 -20.87 -0.89 -5.80
N ALA A 287 -20.86 0.32 -6.35
CA ALA A 287 -21.15 0.58 -7.75
C ALA A 287 -19.93 1.18 -8.45
N GLY A 288 -19.71 0.78 -9.70
CA GLY A 288 -18.72 1.34 -10.60
C GLY A 288 -19.36 1.70 -11.94
N LEU A 289 -19.25 2.96 -12.38
CA LEU A 289 -19.66 3.39 -13.71
C LEU A 289 -18.40 3.70 -14.53
N HIS A 290 -18.19 2.91 -15.58
CA HIS A 290 -17.00 2.99 -16.44
C HIS A 290 -17.40 3.51 -17.83
N MET A 291 -16.82 4.60 -18.26
CA MET A 291 -17.00 5.23 -19.56
C MET A 291 -15.79 4.90 -20.43
N LYS A 292 -15.91 3.86 -21.26
CA LYS A 292 -14.80 3.32 -22.05
C LYS A 292 -14.41 4.28 -23.18
N HIS A 293 -13.11 4.37 -23.41
CA HIS A 293 -12.52 5.05 -24.56
C HIS A 293 -11.30 4.27 -25.09
N PRO A 294 -10.82 4.58 -26.31
CA PRO A 294 -9.63 3.91 -26.86
C PRO A 294 -8.41 4.13 -25.97
N ALA A 295 -7.62 3.07 -25.78
CA ALA A 295 -6.31 3.22 -25.16
C ALA A 295 -5.33 3.89 -26.13
N THR A 296 -4.43 4.70 -25.59
CA THR A 296 -3.37 5.32 -26.38
C THR A 296 -2.43 4.24 -26.96
N PRO A 297 -2.23 4.17 -28.29
CA PRO A 297 -1.32 3.21 -28.90
C PRO A 297 0.11 3.35 -28.36
N PHE A 298 0.80 2.24 -28.14
CA PHE A 298 2.17 2.20 -27.59
C PHE A 298 3.14 3.13 -28.33
N ALA A 299 3.04 3.20 -29.68
CA ALA A 299 3.88 4.06 -30.49
C ALA A 299 3.68 5.57 -30.23
N GLN A 300 2.54 5.98 -29.68
CA GLN A 300 2.24 7.38 -29.39
C GLN A 300 2.61 7.77 -27.94
N LYS A 301 2.80 6.81 -27.03
CA LYS A 301 3.13 7.11 -25.63
C LYS A 301 4.49 7.79 -25.45
N GLY A 302 5.41 7.63 -26.40
CA GLY A 302 6.71 8.31 -26.45
C GLY A 302 6.66 9.78 -26.87
N GLN A 303 5.48 10.41 -26.94
CA GLN A 303 5.31 11.81 -27.37
C GLN A 303 4.91 12.73 -26.21
N THR A 304 5.30 14.01 -26.32
CA THR A 304 4.93 15.05 -25.32
C THR A 304 3.42 15.19 -25.18
N ALA A 305 2.64 14.98 -26.26
CA ALA A 305 1.18 15.00 -26.25
C ALA A 305 0.60 13.99 -25.23
N TYR A 306 1.11 12.76 -25.21
CA TYR A 306 0.67 11.74 -24.25
C TYR A 306 0.83 12.18 -22.78
N VAL A 307 1.99 12.77 -22.47
CA VAL A 307 2.25 13.25 -21.09
C VAL A 307 1.36 14.43 -20.75
N ARG A 308 1.08 15.30 -21.75
CA ARG A 308 0.19 16.45 -21.58
C ARG A 308 -1.27 16.05 -21.40
N ASP A 309 -1.75 15.10 -22.18
CA ASP A 309 -3.11 14.56 -22.04
C ASP A 309 -3.29 13.92 -20.65
N GLY A 310 -2.32 13.10 -20.22
CA GLY A 310 -2.30 12.53 -18.87
C GLY A 310 -2.24 13.60 -17.75
N TYR A 311 -1.58 14.74 -17.98
CA TYR A 311 -1.60 15.86 -17.05
C TYR A 311 -3.00 16.45 -16.92
N ILE A 312 -3.70 16.71 -18.05
CA ILE A 312 -5.05 17.26 -18.08
C ILE A 312 -6.06 16.27 -17.42
N GLU A 313 -5.96 14.99 -17.74
CA GLU A 313 -6.80 13.94 -17.13
C GLU A 313 -6.61 13.86 -15.62
N ASN A 314 -5.38 13.99 -15.13
CA ASN A 314 -5.09 14.02 -13.69
C ASN A 314 -5.69 15.27 -13.02
N LEU A 315 -5.71 16.44 -13.68
CA LEU A 315 -6.37 17.63 -13.16
C LEU A 315 -7.90 17.42 -13.06
N ILE A 316 -8.53 16.90 -14.12
CA ILE A 316 -9.97 16.58 -14.14
C ILE A 316 -10.33 15.63 -13.01
N THR A 317 -9.55 14.55 -12.87
CA THR A 317 -9.78 13.51 -11.88
C THR A 317 -9.61 14.05 -10.45
N ALA A 318 -8.61 14.90 -10.21
CA ALA A 318 -8.36 15.52 -8.92
C ALA A 318 -9.51 16.46 -8.51
N MET A 319 -9.91 17.36 -9.40
CA MET A 319 -11.01 18.32 -9.14
C MET A 319 -12.35 17.62 -8.93
N LEU A 320 -12.67 16.61 -9.75
CA LEU A 320 -13.91 15.85 -9.54
C LEU A 320 -13.85 15.02 -8.25
N SER A 321 -12.71 14.41 -7.92
CA SER A 321 -12.56 13.65 -6.67
C SER A 321 -12.70 14.54 -5.43
N GLU A 322 -12.28 15.81 -5.48
CA GLU A 322 -12.50 16.79 -4.43
C GLU A 322 -14.01 17.01 -4.23
N ARG A 323 -14.79 17.28 -5.30
CA ARG A 323 -16.25 17.44 -5.26
C ARG A 323 -16.95 16.17 -4.74
N LEU A 324 -16.55 14.99 -5.22
CA LEU A 324 -17.11 13.71 -4.78
C LEU A 324 -16.80 13.42 -3.31
N THR A 325 -15.63 13.86 -2.82
CA THR A 325 -15.30 13.77 -1.40
C THR A 325 -16.17 14.66 -0.53
N ALA A 326 -16.53 15.85 -1.01
CA ALA A 326 -17.43 16.76 -0.32
C ALA A 326 -18.85 16.19 -0.15
N LEU A 327 -19.32 15.31 -1.05
CA LEU A 327 -20.62 14.62 -0.89
C LEU A 327 -20.72 13.83 0.42
N LYS A 328 -19.60 13.32 0.94
CA LYS A 328 -19.57 12.58 2.22
C LYS A 328 -19.83 13.46 3.43
N GLN A 329 -19.71 14.78 3.29
CA GLN A 329 -19.91 15.75 4.37
C GLN A 329 -21.36 16.30 4.41
N ILE A 330 -22.17 16.03 3.40
CA ILE A 330 -23.60 16.39 3.37
C ILE A 330 -24.33 15.56 4.43
N ASN A 331 -25.22 16.20 5.20
CA ASN A 331 -26.00 15.52 6.24
C ASN A 331 -27.52 15.45 5.85
N PRO A 332 -28.11 14.24 5.75
CA PRO A 332 -27.48 12.92 5.77
C PRO A 332 -26.60 12.67 4.54
N SER A 333 -25.47 11.95 4.74
CA SER A 333 -24.59 11.65 3.62
C SER A 333 -25.29 10.78 2.56
N PRO A 334 -25.29 11.19 1.29
CA PRO A 334 -25.89 10.38 0.24
C PRO A 334 -25.05 9.14 -0.13
N VAL A 335 -23.76 9.11 0.24
CA VAL A 335 -22.82 8.05 -0.13
C VAL A 335 -21.94 7.61 1.04
N LEU A 336 -21.43 6.39 0.99
CA LEU A 336 -20.40 5.90 1.93
C LEU A 336 -18.99 6.31 1.48
N SER A 337 -18.76 6.29 0.18
CA SER A 337 -17.52 6.70 -0.48
C SER A 337 -17.82 7.08 -1.93
N ALA A 338 -17.00 7.95 -2.53
CA ALA A 338 -17.04 8.22 -3.96
C ALA A 338 -15.67 8.70 -4.45
N SER A 339 -15.28 8.28 -5.65
CA SER A 339 -14.03 8.67 -6.29
C SER A 339 -14.12 8.57 -7.81
N ALA A 340 -13.26 9.31 -8.51
CA ALA A 340 -13.07 9.24 -9.96
C ALA A 340 -11.64 8.85 -10.29
N ARG A 341 -11.43 8.15 -11.41
CA ARG A 341 -10.11 7.80 -11.93
C ARG A 341 -10.12 7.68 -13.44
N THR A 342 -8.95 7.86 -14.08
CA THR A 342 -8.68 7.48 -15.47
C THR A 342 -7.65 6.37 -15.55
N GLY A 343 -7.57 5.69 -16.67
CA GLY A 343 -6.59 4.65 -16.96
C GLY A 343 -7.21 3.41 -17.57
N SER A 344 -6.53 2.27 -17.45
CA SER A 344 -7.01 1.01 -18.00
C SER A 344 -8.43 0.67 -17.54
N PHE A 345 -9.26 0.22 -18.49
CA PHE A 345 -10.60 -0.30 -18.20
C PHE A 345 -10.47 -1.60 -17.42
N LEU A 346 -10.64 -1.49 -16.10
CA LEU A 346 -10.47 -2.57 -15.14
C LEU A 346 -9.09 -3.24 -15.30
N VAL A 347 -9.03 -4.39 -15.96
CA VAL A 347 -7.80 -5.20 -16.15
C VAL A 347 -7.29 -5.15 -17.59
N ALA A 348 -7.99 -4.51 -18.52
CA ALA A 348 -7.65 -4.56 -19.94
C ALA A 348 -6.58 -3.51 -20.32
N GLN A 349 -5.45 -3.96 -20.81
CA GLN A 349 -4.37 -3.08 -21.30
C GLN A 349 -4.74 -2.37 -22.62
N THR A 350 -5.70 -2.92 -23.36
CA THR A 350 -6.10 -2.46 -24.73
C THR A 350 -7.28 -1.51 -24.72
N LYS A 351 -7.82 -1.17 -23.55
CA LYS A 351 -8.96 -0.26 -23.38
C LYS A 351 -8.76 0.62 -22.17
N GLU A 352 -9.05 1.89 -22.29
CA GLU A 352 -9.07 2.83 -21.17
C GLU A 352 -10.50 3.24 -20.80
N ALA A 353 -10.66 3.79 -19.61
CA ALA A 353 -11.95 4.31 -19.14
C ALA A 353 -11.76 5.46 -18.16
N PHE A 354 -12.69 6.40 -18.20
CA PHE A 354 -13.00 7.25 -17.07
C PHE A 354 -13.97 6.49 -16.16
N SER A 355 -13.62 6.32 -14.92
CA SER A 355 -14.36 5.45 -14.00
C SER A 355 -14.76 6.18 -12.73
N LEU A 356 -16.02 6.02 -12.34
CA LEU A 356 -16.55 6.38 -11.03
C LEU A 356 -16.65 5.12 -10.18
N SER A 357 -16.27 5.20 -8.91
CA SER A 357 -16.46 4.12 -7.94
C SER A 357 -17.08 4.70 -6.67
N PHE A 358 -18.17 4.10 -6.20
CA PHE A 358 -18.87 4.62 -5.02
C PHE A 358 -19.57 3.54 -4.21
N GLY A 359 -19.60 3.76 -2.89
CA GLY A 359 -20.37 2.95 -1.93
C GLY A 359 -21.72 3.55 -1.70
N CYS A 360 -22.79 2.76 -1.92
CA CYS A 360 -24.15 3.19 -1.73
C CYS A 360 -24.65 2.88 -0.32
N LYS A 361 -25.52 3.70 0.19
CA LYS A 361 -26.35 3.36 1.35
C LYS A 361 -27.46 2.41 0.92
N GLU A 362 -27.65 1.31 1.65
CA GLU A 362 -28.67 0.30 1.31
C GLU A 362 -30.11 0.84 1.31
N ASP A 363 -30.39 1.79 2.19
CA ASP A 363 -31.67 2.46 2.32
C ASP A 363 -31.88 3.61 1.32
N ASN A 364 -30.86 3.97 0.52
CA ASN A 364 -30.91 5.05 -0.45
C ASN A 364 -30.01 4.86 -1.66
N ILE A 365 -30.09 3.73 -2.34
CA ILE A 365 -29.26 3.41 -3.52
C ILE A 365 -29.50 4.46 -4.62
N ARG A 366 -30.77 4.78 -4.94
CA ARG A 366 -31.12 5.79 -5.96
C ARG A 366 -30.54 7.17 -5.65
N GLY A 367 -30.59 7.60 -4.38
CA GLY A 367 -29.97 8.86 -3.95
C GLY A 367 -28.45 8.86 -4.09
N SER A 368 -27.79 7.72 -3.83
CA SER A 368 -26.35 7.57 -4.03
C SER A 368 -25.95 7.72 -5.50
N PHE A 369 -26.67 7.07 -6.41
CA PHE A 369 -26.49 7.22 -7.85
C PHE A 369 -26.68 8.65 -8.30
N ARG A 370 -27.81 9.28 -7.91
CA ARG A 370 -28.11 10.67 -8.26
C ARG A 370 -27.03 11.63 -7.78
N ALA A 371 -26.51 11.45 -6.58
CA ALA A 371 -25.49 12.33 -6.02
C ALA A 371 -24.17 12.24 -6.80
N VAL A 372 -23.65 11.04 -7.03
CA VAL A 372 -22.34 10.83 -7.67
C VAL A 372 -22.39 11.16 -9.17
N ILE A 373 -23.40 10.64 -9.88
CA ILE A 373 -23.57 10.88 -11.31
C ILE A 373 -23.96 12.35 -11.54
N GLY A 374 -24.80 12.92 -10.68
CA GLY A 374 -25.18 14.33 -10.76
C GLY A 374 -24.00 15.27 -10.62
N GLU A 375 -23.10 15.02 -9.65
CA GLU A 375 -21.89 15.84 -9.52
C GLU A 375 -20.95 15.69 -10.74
N THR A 376 -20.88 14.49 -11.29
CA THR A 376 -20.13 14.23 -12.52
C THR A 376 -20.74 14.95 -13.72
N GLU A 377 -22.07 14.96 -13.85
CA GLU A 377 -22.80 15.71 -14.88
C GLU A 377 -22.66 17.24 -14.72
N ARG A 378 -22.59 17.72 -13.46
CA ARG A 378 -22.26 19.14 -13.22
C ARG A 378 -20.90 19.51 -13.80
N ALA A 379 -19.88 18.67 -13.54
CA ALA A 379 -18.54 18.86 -14.10
C ALA A 379 -18.57 18.79 -15.64
N ARG A 380 -19.28 17.84 -16.22
CA ARG A 380 -19.41 17.70 -17.68
C ARG A 380 -20.11 18.89 -18.34
N ARG A 381 -21.23 19.36 -17.79
CA ARG A 381 -22.06 20.40 -18.40
C ARG A 381 -21.55 21.83 -18.16
N PHE A 382 -21.16 22.11 -16.93
CA PHE A 382 -20.77 23.46 -16.50
C PHE A 382 -19.26 23.64 -16.32
N GLY A 383 -18.50 22.53 -16.31
CA GLY A 383 -17.05 22.55 -16.13
C GLY A 383 -16.62 22.75 -14.67
N PHE A 384 -15.35 22.98 -14.53
CA PHE A 384 -14.68 23.33 -13.27
C PHE A 384 -14.46 24.84 -13.20
N THR A 385 -14.20 25.35 -11.99
CA THR A 385 -13.91 26.76 -11.74
C THR A 385 -12.41 27.06 -11.86
N ALA A 386 -12.06 28.34 -11.95
CA ALA A 386 -10.67 28.77 -12.00
C ALA A 386 -9.91 28.44 -10.68
N THR A 387 -10.60 28.53 -9.54
CA THR A 387 -10.05 28.22 -8.23
C THR A 387 -9.76 26.73 -8.03
N GLU A 388 -10.65 25.84 -8.51
CA GLU A 388 -10.38 24.39 -8.54
C GLU A 388 -9.18 24.06 -9.39
N LEU A 389 -9.10 24.62 -10.61
CA LEU A 389 -7.96 24.40 -11.49
C LEU A 389 -6.65 24.91 -10.87
N GLN A 390 -6.66 26.07 -10.21
CA GLN A 390 -5.48 26.62 -9.54
C GLN A 390 -4.99 25.67 -8.44
N ARG A 391 -5.88 25.11 -7.60
CA ARG A 391 -5.52 24.14 -6.57
C ARG A 391 -4.96 22.86 -7.17
N ALA A 392 -5.64 22.29 -8.16
CA ALA A 392 -5.19 21.04 -8.80
C ALA A 392 -3.82 21.20 -9.48
N LYS A 393 -3.55 22.34 -10.10
CA LYS A 393 -2.25 22.70 -10.66
C LYS A 393 -1.18 22.87 -9.58
N ALA A 394 -1.50 23.56 -8.48
CA ALA A 394 -0.58 23.71 -7.35
C ALA A 394 -0.16 22.35 -6.78
N ASP A 395 -1.11 21.43 -6.61
CA ASP A 395 -0.83 20.05 -6.16
C ASP A 395 0.00 19.26 -7.15
N ALA A 396 -0.29 19.38 -8.45
CA ALA A 396 0.48 18.70 -9.50
C ALA A 396 1.93 19.19 -9.53
N LEU A 397 2.13 20.51 -9.43
CA LEU A 397 3.45 21.14 -9.39
C LEU A 397 4.21 20.76 -8.12
N GLN A 398 3.57 20.78 -6.97
CA GLN A 398 4.16 20.38 -5.69
C GLN A 398 4.66 18.92 -5.76
N ARG A 399 3.83 17.98 -6.26
CA ARG A 399 4.25 16.58 -6.44
C ARG A 399 5.44 16.42 -7.39
N ALA A 400 5.52 17.23 -8.46
CA ALA A 400 6.66 17.21 -9.39
C ALA A 400 7.93 17.79 -8.73
N GLN A 401 7.80 18.84 -7.92
CA GLN A 401 8.90 19.44 -7.15
C GLN A 401 9.46 18.47 -6.11
N THR A 402 8.61 17.76 -5.36
CA THR A 402 9.05 16.74 -4.39
C THR A 402 9.81 15.62 -5.10
N ARG A 403 9.29 15.06 -6.20
CA ARG A 403 9.99 14.04 -6.98
C ARG A 403 11.34 14.51 -7.51
N PHE A 404 11.44 15.78 -7.88
CA PHE A 404 12.71 16.36 -8.30
C PHE A 404 13.67 16.55 -7.11
N ALA A 405 13.20 17.03 -5.97
CA ALA A 405 14.01 17.17 -4.77
C ALA A 405 14.61 15.82 -4.35
N GLU A 406 13.81 14.75 -4.43
CA GLU A 406 14.18 13.38 -4.06
C GLU A 406 14.85 12.59 -5.20
N ARG A 407 15.25 13.24 -6.30
CA ARG A 407 15.76 12.51 -7.49
C ARG A 407 16.97 11.63 -7.23
N ASN A 408 17.84 12.02 -6.29
CA ASN A 408 19.03 11.28 -5.91
C ASN A 408 18.78 10.27 -4.77
N GLU A 409 17.56 10.29 -4.20
CA GLU A 409 17.15 9.46 -3.06
C GLU A 409 16.31 8.24 -3.51
N ARG A 410 16.13 8.06 -4.83
CA ARG A 410 15.33 6.98 -5.39
C ARG A 410 16.02 5.63 -5.20
N ARG A 411 15.29 4.67 -4.64
CA ARG A 411 15.77 3.31 -4.45
C ARG A 411 15.84 2.53 -5.76
N ASN A 412 16.69 1.51 -5.79
CA ASN A 412 16.87 0.60 -6.93
C ASN A 412 15.54 0.08 -7.47
N ARG A 413 14.64 -0.39 -6.59
CA ARG A 413 13.31 -0.89 -6.96
C ARG A 413 12.48 0.13 -7.74
N THR A 414 12.49 1.39 -7.32
CA THR A 414 11.73 2.45 -8.01
C THR A 414 12.22 2.67 -9.43
N LEU A 415 13.53 2.70 -9.60
CA LEU A 415 14.17 2.87 -10.90
C LEU A 415 13.96 1.62 -11.78
N ALA A 416 14.16 0.43 -11.24
CA ALA A 416 13.94 -0.82 -11.97
C ALA A 416 12.50 -0.94 -12.48
N MET A 417 11.50 -0.63 -11.63
CA MET A 417 10.08 -0.67 -12.02
C MET A 417 9.70 0.39 -13.06
N GLN A 418 10.41 1.52 -13.16
CA GLN A 418 10.23 2.47 -14.26
C GLN A 418 10.63 1.84 -15.60
N ALA A 419 11.80 1.17 -15.65
CA ALA A 419 12.25 0.47 -16.85
C ALA A 419 11.35 -0.72 -17.20
N VAL A 420 10.88 -1.48 -16.21
CA VAL A 420 9.91 -2.58 -16.40
C VAL A 420 8.61 -2.05 -17.04
N ARG A 421 8.02 -0.97 -16.53
CA ARG A 421 6.81 -0.37 -17.12
C ARG A 421 7.05 0.19 -18.51
N HIS A 422 8.22 0.83 -18.72
CA HIS A 422 8.61 1.30 -20.04
C HIS A 422 8.65 0.15 -21.06
N PHE A 423 9.26 -0.98 -20.69
CA PHE A 423 9.27 -2.17 -21.53
C PHE A 423 7.86 -2.73 -21.76
N LEU A 424 7.08 -2.98 -20.69
CA LEU A 424 5.80 -3.68 -20.76
C LEU A 424 4.69 -2.85 -21.43
N SER A 425 4.60 -1.56 -21.09
CA SER A 425 3.47 -0.69 -21.45
C SER A 425 3.85 0.54 -22.27
N ALA A 426 5.13 0.68 -22.69
CA ALA A 426 5.68 1.84 -23.38
C ALA A 426 5.52 3.18 -22.62
N GLU A 427 5.39 3.13 -21.28
CA GLU A 427 5.34 4.35 -20.46
C GLU A 427 6.64 5.18 -20.64
N PRO A 428 6.57 6.52 -20.74
CA PRO A 428 7.75 7.35 -20.92
C PRO A 428 8.75 7.22 -19.78
N LEU A 429 10.01 6.94 -20.14
CA LEU A 429 11.13 6.82 -19.19
C LEU A 429 11.79 8.18 -18.97
N LEU A 430 11.07 9.09 -18.31
CA LEU A 430 11.52 10.48 -18.09
C LEU A 430 12.36 10.61 -16.82
N THR A 431 13.36 11.50 -16.87
CA THR A 431 14.05 11.97 -15.67
C THR A 431 13.11 12.85 -14.82
N PRO A 432 13.37 12.99 -13.51
CA PRO A 432 12.63 13.93 -12.66
C PRO A 432 12.75 15.39 -13.12
N GLU A 433 13.89 15.77 -13.70
CA GLU A 433 14.16 17.08 -14.30
C GLU A 433 13.21 17.36 -15.46
N GLU A 434 13.14 16.42 -16.42
CA GLU A 434 12.25 16.53 -17.58
C GLU A 434 10.78 16.55 -17.16
N ARG A 435 10.40 15.69 -16.21
CA ARG A 435 9.04 15.66 -15.68
C ARG A 435 8.65 16.97 -15.00
N LEU A 436 9.55 17.57 -14.20
CA LEU A 436 9.31 18.87 -13.58
C LEU A 436 9.23 19.99 -14.63
N ALA A 437 10.11 19.98 -15.63
CA ALA A 437 10.10 20.95 -16.71
C ALA A 437 8.78 20.89 -17.53
N LEU A 438 8.33 19.68 -17.88
CA LEU A 438 7.05 19.46 -18.57
C LEU A 438 5.88 19.89 -17.69
N THR A 439 5.89 19.56 -16.40
CA THR A 439 4.82 19.97 -15.47
C THR A 439 4.73 21.49 -15.38
N LYS A 440 5.84 22.21 -15.21
CA LYS A 440 5.87 23.68 -15.20
C LYS A 440 5.36 24.29 -16.50
N ARG A 441 5.75 23.71 -17.64
CA ARG A 441 5.28 24.12 -18.95
C ARG A 441 3.77 23.95 -19.09
N PHE A 442 3.24 22.77 -18.75
CA PHE A 442 1.81 22.46 -18.84
C PHE A 442 1.00 23.29 -17.83
N ASP A 443 1.56 23.57 -16.66
CA ASP A 443 0.95 24.46 -15.65
C ASP A 443 0.69 25.87 -16.24
N ALA A 444 1.65 26.40 -17.00
CA ALA A 444 1.52 27.70 -17.65
C ALA A 444 0.60 27.67 -18.90
N GLU A 445 0.64 26.61 -19.72
CA GLU A 445 -0.03 26.53 -21.02
C GLU A 445 -1.48 26.04 -20.92
N VAL A 446 -1.81 25.12 -20.01
CA VAL A 446 -3.13 24.49 -19.94
C VAL A 446 -4.16 25.44 -19.36
N SER A 447 -5.16 25.78 -20.15
CA SER A 447 -6.24 26.71 -19.78
C SER A 447 -7.45 25.98 -19.18
N LEU A 448 -8.28 26.73 -18.42
CA LEU A 448 -9.56 26.25 -17.91
C LEU A 448 -10.51 25.78 -19.02
N LYS A 449 -10.53 26.52 -20.14
CA LYS A 449 -11.35 26.16 -21.32
C LYS A 449 -10.96 24.79 -21.85
N GLU A 450 -9.68 24.53 -22.02
CA GLU A 450 -9.16 23.26 -22.51
C GLU A 450 -9.47 22.09 -21.56
N VAL A 451 -9.28 22.28 -20.25
CA VAL A 451 -9.62 21.26 -19.24
C VAL A 451 -11.11 20.93 -19.25
N ASN A 452 -11.96 21.96 -19.39
CA ASN A 452 -13.42 21.77 -19.44
C ASN A 452 -13.87 21.09 -20.74
N GLU A 453 -13.20 21.34 -21.86
CA GLU A 453 -13.45 20.64 -23.13
C GLU A 453 -13.00 19.18 -23.07
N ALA A 454 -11.84 18.91 -22.45
CA ALA A 454 -11.36 17.56 -22.20
C ALA A 454 -12.30 16.78 -21.26
N ALA A 455 -12.79 17.41 -20.18
CA ALA A 455 -13.72 16.80 -19.25
C ALA A 455 -15.03 16.39 -19.95
N ARG A 456 -15.58 17.22 -20.86
CA ARG A 456 -16.78 16.87 -21.65
C ARG A 456 -16.58 15.66 -22.55
N LYS A 457 -15.36 15.45 -23.07
CA LYS A 457 -15.03 14.28 -23.90
C LYS A 457 -14.83 13.03 -23.06
N LEU A 458 -14.17 13.17 -21.93
CA LEU A 458 -13.80 12.08 -21.06
C LEU A 458 -15.03 11.53 -20.30
N ILE A 459 -15.89 12.42 -19.78
CA ILE A 459 -17.15 12.08 -19.11
C ILE A 459 -18.22 11.86 -20.17
N SER A 460 -18.32 10.63 -20.68
CA SER A 460 -19.20 10.24 -21.79
C SER A 460 -20.43 9.52 -21.33
N ASN A 461 -21.59 9.83 -21.92
CA ASN A 461 -22.84 9.10 -21.72
C ASN A 461 -22.99 7.91 -22.69
N GLN A 462 -21.92 7.58 -23.41
CA GLN A 462 -21.86 6.44 -24.34
C GLN A 462 -20.81 5.45 -23.89
N ASN A 463 -20.88 4.21 -24.41
CA ASN A 463 -19.90 3.16 -24.18
C ASN A 463 -19.69 2.87 -22.68
N GLN A 464 -20.79 2.84 -21.93
CA GLN A 464 -20.79 2.72 -20.48
C GLN A 464 -20.94 1.28 -20.01
N VAL A 465 -20.24 0.95 -18.92
CA VAL A 465 -20.38 -0.31 -18.18
C VAL A 465 -20.68 0.05 -16.72
N LEU A 466 -21.80 -0.44 -16.21
CA LEU A 466 -22.18 -0.33 -14.81
C LEU A 466 -21.91 -1.66 -14.12
N THR A 467 -21.08 -1.66 -13.10
CA THR A 467 -20.84 -2.82 -12.23
C THR A 467 -21.47 -2.57 -10.87
N VAL A 468 -22.17 -3.56 -10.32
CA VAL A 468 -22.75 -3.46 -8.97
C VAL A 468 -22.48 -4.75 -8.20
N LEU A 469 -21.81 -4.61 -7.07
CA LEU A 469 -21.53 -5.67 -6.12
C LEU A 469 -22.39 -5.43 -4.86
N ALA A 470 -23.21 -6.39 -4.46
CA ALA A 470 -24.21 -6.16 -3.42
C ALA A 470 -24.25 -7.29 -2.38
N PRO A 471 -24.72 -7.01 -1.15
CA PRO A 471 -25.04 -8.03 -0.17
C PRO A 471 -26.14 -8.98 -0.67
N GLN A 472 -26.01 -10.27 -0.36
CA GLN A 472 -27.06 -11.27 -0.48
C GLN A 472 -27.55 -11.64 0.91
N LYS A 473 -28.68 -11.03 1.34
CA LYS A 473 -29.23 -11.23 2.68
C LYS A 473 -30.74 -11.10 2.70
N ALA A 474 -31.40 -11.69 3.71
CA ALA A 474 -32.81 -11.53 3.95
C ALA A 474 -33.17 -10.05 4.23
N GLY A 475 -34.34 -9.62 3.77
CA GLY A 475 -34.84 -8.27 4.00
C GLY A 475 -34.14 -7.16 3.19
N PHE A 476 -33.23 -7.51 2.28
CA PHE A 476 -32.61 -6.58 1.34
C PHE A 476 -32.88 -6.99 -0.10
N THR A 477 -33.55 -6.10 -0.85
CA THR A 477 -33.80 -6.28 -2.28
C THR A 477 -33.01 -5.25 -3.06
N LEU A 478 -32.04 -5.70 -3.84
CA LEU A 478 -31.33 -4.83 -4.78
C LEU A 478 -32.25 -4.50 -5.95
N PRO A 479 -32.30 -3.24 -6.41
CA PRO A 479 -33.00 -2.89 -7.65
C PRO A 479 -32.57 -3.77 -8.83
N SER A 480 -33.48 -4.05 -9.74
CA SER A 480 -33.22 -4.80 -10.96
C SER A 480 -32.19 -4.10 -11.86
N ASN A 481 -31.59 -4.85 -12.80
CA ASN A 481 -30.64 -4.29 -13.73
C ASN A 481 -31.25 -3.11 -14.52
N GLN A 482 -32.51 -3.22 -14.87
CA GLN A 482 -33.23 -2.15 -15.58
C GLN A 482 -33.43 -0.90 -14.72
N GLU A 483 -33.80 -1.05 -13.43
CA GLU A 483 -33.91 0.06 -12.50
C GLU A 483 -32.56 0.73 -12.24
N LEU A 484 -31.47 -0.05 -12.07
CA LEU A 484 -30.13 0.47 -11.90
C LEU A 484 -29.66 1.26 -13.13
N GLU A 485 -29.94 0.76 -14.35
CA GLU A 485 -29.72 1.50 -15.59
C GLU A 485 -30.52 2.81 -15.61
N GLN A 486 -31.79 2.76 -15.23
CA GLN A 486 -32.66 3.96 -15.15
C GLN A 486 -32.11 4.97 -14.14
N TYR A 487 -31.56 4.59 -13.01
CA TYR A 487 -30.93 5.52 -12.06
C TYR A 487 -29.78 6.30 -12.69
N VAL A 488 -28.95 5.63 -13.49
CA VAL A 488 -27.87 6.29 -14.25
C VAL A 488 -28.44 7.26 -15.27
N LEU A 489 -29.37 6.80 -16.12
CA LEU A 489 -29.95 7.60 -17.21
C LEU A 489 -30.74 8.81 -16.68
N GLN A 490 -31.51 8.65 -15.61
CA GLN A 490 -32.24 9.73 -14.97
C GLN A 490 -31.30 10.77 -14.36
N ALA A 491 -30.25 10.35 -13.68
CA ALA A 491 -29.24 11.26 -13.14
C ALA A 491 -28.52 12.03 -14.26
N GLN A 492 -28.23 11.36 -15.37
CA GLN A 492 -27.60 12.00 -16.54
C GLN A 492 -28.56 12.95 -17.27
N ALA A 493 -29.85 12.69 -17.24
CA ALA A 493 -30.86 13.53 -17.89
C ALA A 493 -31.39 14.68 -17.02
N ASP A 494 -31.13 14.69 -15.72
CA ASP A 494 -31.63 15.68 -14.76
C ASP A 494 -31.11 17.08 -15.09
N ASN A 495 -32.01 18.01 -15.46
CA ASN A 495 -31.70 19.40 -15.80
C ASN A 495 -31.70 20.34 -14.58
N SER A 496 -31.96 19.85 -13.39
CA SER A 496 -32.00 20.67 -12.17
C SER A 496 -30.60 21.05 -11.63
N TYR A 497 -29.53 20.43 -12.13
CA TYR A 497 -28.19 20.74 -11.68
C TYR A 497 -27.79 22.18 -12.02
N GLN A 498 -27.11 22.82 -11.06
CA GLN A 498 -26.60 24.18 -11.19
C GLN A 498 -25.05 24.17 -11.24
N PRO A 499 -24.43 25.21 -11.82
CA PRO A 499 -22.97 25.36 -11.76
C PRO A 499 -22.44 25.27 -10.33
N TYR A 500 -21.23 24.70 -10.20
CA TYR A 500 -20.57 24.61 -8.91
C TYR A 500 -20.15 26.00 -8.42
N LYS A 501 -20.39 26.30 -7.15
CA LYS A 501 -20.01 27.56 -6.49
C LYS A 501 -19.16 27.27 -5.27
N GLU A 502 -18.12 28.04 -5.06
CA GLU A 502 -17.26 27.97 -3.89
C GLU A 502 -17.33 29.26 -3.06
N GLU A 503 -17.21 29.09 -1.75
CA GLU A 503 -16.99 30.21 -0.84
C GLU A 503 -15.51 30.61 -0.87
N PRO A 504 -15.20 31.92 -0.75
CA PRO A 504 -13.84 32.40 -0.63
C PRO A 504 -13.13 31.77 0.57
N LEU A 505 -11.86 31.45 0.38
CA LEU A 505 -10.98 30.95 1.45
C LEU A 505 -10.21 32.12 2.09
N PRO A 506 -9.95 32.07 3.42
CA PRO A 506 -9.00 32.98 4.06
C PRO A 506 -7.59 32.79 3.46
N THR A 507 -6.72 33.78 3.66
CA THR A 507 -5.36 33.74 3.15
C THR A 507 -4.36 33.08 4.13
N THR A 508 -4.73 32.99 5.41
CA THR A 508 -3.86 32.50 6.50
C THR A 508 -4.58 31.49 7.38
N LEU A 509 -3.86 30.51 7.93
CA LEU A 509 -4.40 29.53 8.89
C LEU A 509 -4.60 30.14 10.28
N ILE A 510 -3.76 31.09 10.65
CA ILE A 510 -3.79 31.79 11.94
C ILE A 510 -3.79 33.29 11.64
N GLU A 511 -4.83 33.97 12.02
CA GLU A 511 -4.97 35.42 11.83
C GLU A 511 -4.04 36.20 12.75
N HIS A 512 -3.99 35.80 14.02
CA HIS A 512 -3.14 36.43 15.04
C HIS A 512 -2.17 35.40 15.61
N ALA A 513 -0.89 35.55 15.30
CA ALA A 513 0.15 34.66 15.80
C ALA A 513 0.19 34.69 17.36
N PRO A 514 0.32 33.53 18.02
CA PRO A 514 0.38 33.47 19.47
C PRO A 514 1.64 34.20 19.96
N LYS A 515 1.61 34.65 21.22
CA LYS A 515 2.77 35.29 21.86
C LYS A 515 3.91 34.28 21.94
N ALA A 516 5.02 34.58 21.31
CA ALA A 516 6.18 33.68 21.28
C ALA A 516 6.79 33.49 22.68
N GLY A 517 7.14 32.24 22.99
CA GLY A 517 8.02 31.93 24.12
C GLY A 517 9.50 32.02 23.72
N THR A 518 10.38 31.42 24.52
CA THR A 518 11.83 31.42 24.30
C THR A 518 12.45 30.04 24.41
N ILE A 519 13.66 29.86 23.89
CA ILE A 519 14.50 28.69 24.12
C ILE A 519 15.36 28.99 25.36
N VAL A 520 15.27 28.13 26.38
CA VAL A 520 15.98 28.26 27.65
C VAL A 520 17.37 27.65 27.58
N SER A 521 17.48 26.49 26.90
CA SER A 521 18.77 25.83 26.72
C SER A 521 18.82 25.04 25.41
N GLU A 522 20.03 24.90 24.88
CA GLU A 522 20.34 24.11 23.72
C GLU A 522 21.66 23.36 23.93
N GLN A 523 21.67 22.04 23.76
CA GLN A 523 22.87 21.22 23.98
C GLN A 523 22.79 19.89 23.20
N PRO A 524 23.92 19.24 22.91
CA PRO A 524 23.93 17.87 22.41
C PRO A 524 23.23 16.92 23.40
N TYR A 525 22.41 15.99 22.89
CA TYR A 525 21.75 14.99 23.74
C TYR A 525 22.69 13.84 24.15
N GLY A 526 23.81 13.65 23.45
CA GLY A 526 24.77 12.59 23.73
C GLY A 526 24.50 11.27 23.01
N HIS A 527 23.32 11.06 22.44
CA HIS A 527 22.92 9.87 21.70
C HIS A 527 22.45 10.22 20.29
N PHE A 528 22.68 9.34 19.32
CA PHE A 528 22.13 9.37 17.96
C PHE A 528 22.43 10.65 17.15
N GLY A 529 23.36 11.52 17.57
CA GLY A 529 23.57 12.83 16.92
C GLY A 529 22.35 13.74 17.00
N VAL A 530 21.66 13.72 18.13
CA VAL A 530 20.48 14.53 18.43
C VAL A 530 20.88 15.77 19.20
N THR A 531 20.26 16.92 18.88
CA THR A 531 20.32 18.16 19.67
C THR A 531 19.06 18.26 20.53
N LYS A 532 19.23 18.55 21.82
CA LYS A 532 18.13 18.80 22.77
C LYS A 532 18.00 20.30 22.98
N LEU A 533 16.78 20.83 22.86
CA LEU A 533 16.37 22.18 23.23
C LEU A 533 15.34 22.12 24.35
N VAL A 534 15.35 23.04 25.26
CA VAL A 534 14.32 23.21 26.31
C VAL A 534 13.63 24.53 26.09
N LEU A 535 12.32 24.53 26.00
CA LEU A 535 11.50 25.72 25.76
C LEU A 535 11.02 26.33 27.09
N SER A 536 10.64 27.60 27.06
CA SER A 536 10.20 28.36 28.26
C SER A 536 8.97 27.79 28.94
N ASN A 537 8.14 27.00 28.23
CA ASN A 537 7.00 26.24 28.78
C ASN A 537 7.36 24.83 29.26
N GLY A 538 8.65 24.50 29.29
CA GLY A 538 9.16 23.22 29.78
C GLY A 538 9.13 22.06 28.75
N ILE A 539 8.65 22.28 27.54
CA ILE A 539 8.69 21.23 26.47
C ILE A 539 10.14 20.97 26.06
N GLU A 540 10.53 19.72 26.04
CA GLU A 540 11.82 19.27 25.53
C GLU A 540 11.70 18.92 24.03
N VAL A 541 12.52 19.53 23.19
CA VAL A 541 12.56 19.31 21.75
C VAL A 541 13.86 18.59 21.38
N TYR A 542 13.73 17.48 20.70
CA TYR A 542 14.83 16.65 20.22
C TYR A 542 14.89 16.72 18.71
N VAL A 543 16.02 17.17 18.16
CA VAL A 543 16.21 17.36 16.72
C VAL A 543 17.29 16.43 16.22
N LYS A 544 16.95 15.54 15.28
CA LYS A 544 17.89 14.69 14.55
C LYS A 544 17.94 15.13 13.09
N PRO A 545 18.91 15.95 12.68
CA PRO A 545 19.13 16.24 11.27
C PRO A 545 19.58 14.99 10.52
N THR A 546 19.00 14.77 9.34
CA THR A 546 19.37 13.68 8.43
C THR A 546 19.36 14.19 6.99
N ASN A 547 20.02 13.43 6.09
CA ASN A 547 20.04 13.66 4.65
C ASN A 547 19.46 12.47 3.87
N PHE A 548 18.69 11.58 4.51
CA PHE A 548 18.17 10.38 3.89
C PHE A 548 17.06 10.65 2.89
N ALA A 549 16.29 11.72 3.08
CA ALA A 549 15.28 12.21 2.16
C ALA A 549 15.37 13.74 2.07
N ALA A 550 15.53 14.27 0.88
CA ALA A 550 15.79 15.70 0.65
C ALA A 550 14.59 16.59 1.02
N ASP A 551 13.37 16.06 0.91
CA ASP A 551 12.12 16.81 1.06
C ASP A 551 11.20 16.23 2.16
N GLN A 552 11.79 15.66 3.22
CA GLN A 552 11.04 15.07 4.33
C GLN A 552 11.54 15.53 5.70
N ILE A 553 10.61 16.00 6.52
CA ILE A 553 10.76 16.27 7.95
C ILE A 553 9.57 15.64 8.65
N THR A 554 9.83 14.77 9.64
CA THR A 554 8.81 14.17 10.49
C THR A 554 8.83 14.82 11.87
N MET A 555 7.65 15.02 12.44
CA MET A 555 7.43 15.60 13.76
C MET A 555 6.57 14.66 14.60
N ARG A 556 6.96 14.43 15.85
CA ARG A 556 6.15 13.80 16.88
C ARG A 556 6.18 14.65 18.13
N LEU A 557 5.04 15.22 18.48
CA LEU A 557 4.82 15.89 19.78
C LEU A 557 3.97 14.95 20.63
N TRP A 558 4.42 14.58 21.84
CA TRP A 558 3.67 13.65 22.70
C TRP A 558 3.77 13.97 24.17
N GLY A 559 2.72 13.64 24.90
CA GLY A 559 2.65 13.57 26.35
C GLY A 559 2.22 12.19 26.82
N GLU A 560 2.59 11.80 28.03
CA GLU A 560 2.19 10.55 28.64
C GLU A 560 0.75 10.61 29.15
N GLY A 561 0.09 9.45 29.28
CA GLY A 561 -1.28 9.32 29.80
C GLY A 561 -2.23 8.62 28.84
N GLY A 562 -2.51 9.21 27.70
CA GLY A 562 -3.38 8.63 26.67
C GLY A 562 -4.76 8.19 27.19
N LEU A 563 -5.29 7.13 26.61
CA LEU A 563 -6.56 6.52 26.99
C LEU A 563 -6.51 5.86 28.38
N SER A 564 -5.31 5.55 28.93
CA SER A 564 -5.18 4.99 30.27
C SER A 564 -5.76 5.92 31.35
N LEU A 565 -5.76 7.23 31.11
CA LEU A 565 -6.34 8.24 31.99
C LEU A 565 -7.85 8.49 31.73
N CYS A 566 -8.43 7.86 30.71
CA CYS A 566 -9.85 7.98 30.42
C CYS A 566 -10.63 6.86 31.16
N PRO A 567 -11.80 7.16 31.75
CA PRO A 567 -12.64 6.14 32.38
C PRO A 567 -13.03 5.03 31.40
N GLU A 568 -13.13 3.80 31.86
CA GLU A 568 -13.52 2.65 31.03
C GLU A 568 -14.95 2.81 30.45
N THR A 569 -15.83 3.47 31.18
CA THR A 569 -17.19 3.80 30.73
C THR A 569 -17.21 4.63 29.45
N ASP A 570 -16.12 5.35 29.14
CA ASP A 570 -15.93 6.12 27.92
C ASP A 570 -15.40 5.30 26.73
N ALA A 571 -15.16 4.01 26.89
CA ALA A 571 -14.59 3.13 25.86
C ALA A 571 -15.32 3.19 24.50
N PRO A 572 -16.67 3.31 24.41
CA PRO A 572 -17.33 3.53 23.12
C PRO A 572 -16.87 4.77 22.37
N ASN A 573 -16.41 5.80 23.08
CA ASN A 573 -15.96 7.08 22.50
C ASN A 573 -14.50 7.00 21.96
N PHE A 574 -13.68 6.07 22.43
CA PHE A 574 -12.23 6.07 22.20
C PHE A 574 -11.86 6.00 20.71
N SER A 575 -12.56 5.17 19.94
CA SER A 575 -12.29 5.05 18.49
C SER A 575 -12.63 6.31 17.68
N PHE A 576 -13.36 7.26 18.27
CA PHE A 576 -13.76 8.52 17.63
C PHE A 576 -12.92 9.72 18.08
N LEU A 577 -12.14 9.61 19.15
CA LEU A 577 -11.40 10.75 19.72
C LEU A 577 -10.60 11.53 18.67
N PRO A 578 -9.62 10.91 17.93
CA PRO A 578 -8.88 11.67 16.93
C PRO A 578 -9.70 11.98 15.69
N ASN A 579 -10.57 11.08 15.25
CA ASN A 579 -11.34 11.23 14.01
C ASN A 579 -12.37 12.37 14.10
N ALA A 580 -13.02 12.52 15.25
CA ALA A 580 -14.00 13.59 15.45
C ALA A 580 -13.35 15.00 15.35
N ILE A 581 -12.08 15.13 15.72
CA ILE A 581 -11.33 16.37 15.58
C ILE A 581 -10.95 16.63 14.13
N VAL A 582 -10.45 15.59 13.43
CA VAL A 582 -10.10 15.71 12.02
C VAL A 582 -11.32 15.99 11.16
N ASP A 583 -12.44 15.28 11.38
CA ASP A 583 -13.71 15.51 10.67
C ASP A 583 -14.33 16.89 10.98
N GLY A 584 -14.15 17.40 12.20
CA GLY A 584 -14.63 18.71 12.63
C GLY A 584 -13.81 19.88 12.10
N GLY A 585 -12.52 19.64 11.84
CA GLY A 585 -11.55 20.67 11.46
C GLY A 585 -10.91 21.39 12.63
N VAL A 586 -10.22 22.51 12.37
CA VAL A 586 -9.47 23.29 13.37
C VAL A 586 -9.68 24.79 13.20
N GLY A 587 -9.67 25.52 14.30
CA GLY A 587 -9.85 26.99 14.30
C GLY A 587 -11.13 27.39 13.57
N ALA A 588 -11.01 28.23 12.56
CA ALA A 588 -12.15 28.70 11.72
C ALA A 588 -12.45 27.77 10.54
N PHE A 589 -11.68 26.68 10.34
CA PHE A 589 -11.74 25.84 9.16
C PHE A 589 -12.47 24.53 9.45
N SER A 590 -13.53 24.24 8.65
CA SER A 590 -14.02 22.86 8.50
C SER A 590 -12.97 22.00 7.79
N ALA A 591 -13.09 20.68 7.87
CA ALA A 591 -12.16 19.77 7.21
C ALA A 591 -12.02 20.07 5.71
N ASP A 592 -13.12 20.27 4.97
CA ASP A 592 -13.11 20.62 3.53
C ASP A 592 -12.36 21.94 3.25
N ARG A 593 -12.62 22.98 4.06
CA ARG A 593 -11.96 24.27 3.88
C ARG A 593 -10.46 24.18 4.21
N LEU A 594 -10.10 23.36 5.19
CA LEU A 594 -8.71 23.12 5.54
C LEU A 594 -7.96 22.39 4.40
N ASP A 595 -8.56 21.33 3.84
CA ASP A 595 -7.99 20.60 2.71
C ASP A 595 -7.73 21.55 1.51
N LYS A 596 -8.69 22.44 1.21
CA LYS A 596 -8.52 23.45 0.15
C LYS A 596 -7.42 24.48 0.46
N MET A 597 -7.26 24.88 1.71
CA MET A 597 -6.19 25.80 2.16
C MET A 597 -4.80 25.16 2.06
N LEU A 598 -4.72 23.84 2.15
CA LEU A 598 -3.45 23.09 2.11
C LEU A 598 -3.06 22.66 0.69
N ALA A 599 -3.89 22.96 -0.32
CA ALA A 599 -3.57 22.64 -1.72
C ALA A 599 -2.21 23.24 -2.13
N GLY A 600 -1.39 22.43 -2.80
CA GLY A 600 -0.02 22.81 -3.20
C GLY A 600 1.01 22.82 -2.08
N LYS A 601 0.66 22.36 -0.89
CA LYS A 601 1.58 22.22 0.25
C LYS A 601 1.93 20.76 0.50
N HIS A 602 3.17 20.51 0.87
CA HIS A 602 3.64 19.21 1.34
C HIS A 602 3.60 19.16 2.86
N VAL A 603 2.41 19.10 3.42
CA VAL A 603 2.20 19.08 4.87
C VAL A 603 1.05 18.15 5.25
N ARG A 604 1.25 17.37 6.29
CA ARG A 604 0.23 16.57 6.93
C ARG A 604 0.42 16.61 8.44
N VAL A 605 -0.65 16.92 9.18
CA VAL A 605 -0.64 16.95 10.65
C VAL A 605 -1.92 16.28 11.15
N SER A 606 -1.79 15.42 12.15
CA SER A 606 -2.93 14.73 12.76
C SER A 606 -2.71 14.56 14.25
N PRO A 607 -3.73 14.81 15.08
CA PRO A 607 -3.71 14.44 16.49
C PRO A 607 -3.89 12.93 16.64
N TYR A 608 -3.42 12.38 17.76
CA TYR A 608 -3.69 11.01 18.18
C TYR A 608 -3.87 10.91 19.69
N VAL A 609 -4.66 9.95 20.11
CA VAL A 609 -4.77 9.52 21.51
C VAL A 609 -4.62 8.01 21.51
N GLY A 610 -3.43 7.54 21.88
CA GLY A 610 -3.11 6.12 21.99
C GLY A 610 -3.38 5.60 23.42
N GLN A 611 -3.03 4.37 23.69
CA GLN A 611 -3.27 3.76 25.01
C GLN A 611 -2.51 4.50 26.12
N GLU A 612 -1.22 4.76 25.92
CA GLU A 612 -0.32 5.34 26.94
C GLU A 612 0.04 6.80 26.68
N THR A 613 -0.12 7.27 25.43
CA THR A 613 0.32 8.61 25.03
C THR A 613 -0.74 9.31 24.21
N GLN A 614 -0.80 10.62 24.32
CA GLN A 614 -1.51 11.50 23.38
C GLN A 614 -0.50 12.43 22.70
N GLY A 615 -0.87 12.95 21.53
CA GLY A 615 0.02 13.87 20.86
C GLY A 615 -0.41 14.26 19.45
N ILE A 616 0.52 14.87 18.74
CA ILE A 616 0.35 15.33 17.37
C ILE A 616 1.51 14.78 16.54
N SER A 617 1.19 14.11 15.46
CA SER A 617 2.17 13.68 14.45
C SER A 617 2.09 14.59 13.23
N GLY A 618 3.24 14.91 12.64
CA GLY A 618 3.34 15.79 11.49
C GLY A 618 4.40 15.31 10.51
N GLN A 619 4.18 15.62 9.23
CA GLN A 619 5.17 15.48 8.17
C GLN A 619 5.13 16.71 7.30
N SER A 620 6.29 17.20 6.90
CA SER A 620 6.43 18.37 6.03
C SER A 620 7.74 18.32 5.26
N ASN A 621 7.92 19.27 4.36
CA ASN A 621 9.21 19.66 3.81
C ASN A 621 9.70 20.99 4.43
N ARG A 622 10.88 21.46 4.04
CA ARG A 622 11.44 22.74 4.54
C ARG A 622 10.56 23.93 4.20
N LYS A 623 9.96 23.95 3.02
CA LYS A 623 9.15 25.08 2.51
C LYS A 623 7.87 25.26 3.34
N ASP A 624 7.21 24.14 3.69
CA ASP A 624 5.90 24.14 4.34
C ASP A 624 5.99 23.90 5.85
N LEU A 625 7.21 23.96 6.40
CA LEU A 625 7.49 23.68 7.82
C LEU A 625 6.67 24.58 8.76
N ALA A 626 6.55 25.88 8.46
CA ALA A 626 5.74 26.82 9.23
C ALA A 626 4.26 26.39 9.26
N THR A 627 3.72 25.90 8.15
CA THR A 627 2.34 25.39 8.07
C THR A 627 2.15 24.18 8.98
N MET A 628 3.15 23.28 9.06
CA MET A 628 3.11 22.12 9.98
C MET A 628 3.01 22.56 11.45
N PHE A 629 3.79 23.56 11.87
CA PHE A 629 3.75 24.06 13.22
C PHE A 629 2.44 24.81 13.52
N GLN A 630 1.91 25.58 12.56
CA GLN A 630 0.60 26.24 12.69
C GLN A 630 -0.52 25.21 12.90
N LEU A 631 -0.53 24.14 12.11
CA LEU A 631 -1.52 23.08 12.26
C LEU A 631 -1.38 22.35 13.59
N ALA A 632 -0.14 22.06 14.03
CA ALA A 632 0.10 21.41 15.31
C ALA A 632 -0.42 22.28 16.46
N TYR A 633 -0.17 23.60 16.41
CA TYR A 633 -0.69 24.56 17.37
C TYR A 633 -2.23 24.58 17.39
N LEU A 634 -2.88 24.63 16.22
CA LEU A 634 -4.33 24.63 16.10
C LEU A 634 -4.97 23.33 16.61
N TYR A 635 -4.42 22.16 16.27
CA TYR A 635 -4.91 20.90 16.80
C TYR A 635 -4.78 20.81 18.32
N PHE A 636 -3.74 21.41 18.91
CA PHE A 636 -3.55 21.43 20.35
C PHE A 636 -4.54 22.37 21.04
N THR A 637 -4.70 23.60 20.53
CA THR A 637 -5.37 24.71 21.24
C THR A 637 -6.79 25.00 20.78
N SER A 638 -7.12 24.66 19.53
CA SER A 638 -8.34 25.16 18.87
C SER A 638 -9.06 24.07 18.05
N PRO A 639 -9.36 22.87 18.65
CA PRO A 639 -10.16 21.86 17.97
C PRO A 639 -11.56 22.40 17.73
N ARG A 640 -11.99 22.37 16.46
CA ARG A 640 -13.32 22.88 16.08
C ARG A 640 -14.42 21.89 16.44
N THR A 641 -15.49 22.37 17.03
CA THR A 641 -16.70 21.60 17.29
C THR A 641 -17.63 21.70 16.08
N ASP A 642 -17.92 20.56 15.43
CA ASP A 642 -18.83 20.46 14.28
C ASP A 642 -19.78 19.28 14.45
N THR A 643 -20.96 19.58 15.00
CA THR A 643 -21.99 18.56 15.27
C THR A 643 -22.54 17.93 13.98
N THR A 644 -22.59 18.70 12.88
CA THR A 644 -23.08 18.22 11.59
C THR A 644 -22.10 17.24 10.97
N ALA A 645 -20.81 17.57 10.94
CA ALA A 645 -19.76 16.67 10.46
C ALA A 645 -19.72 15.37 11.29
N PHE A 646 -19.83 15.48 12.60
CA PHE A 646 -19.88 14.32 13.48
C PHE A 646 -21.11 13.44 13.24
N ALA A 647 -22.31 14.03 13.15
CA ALA A 647 -23.55 13.30 12.84
C ALA A 647 -23.45 12.55 11.51
N THR A 648 -22.85 13.17 10.52
CA THR A 648 -22.59 12.57 9.20
C THR A 648 -21.60 11.40 9.29
N SER A 649 -20.54 11.53 10.10
CA SER A 649 -19.55 10.46 10.34
C SER A 649 -20.21 9.26 11.05
N ILE A 650 -21.05 9.48 12.06
CA ILE A 650 -21.81 8.45 12.77
C ILE A 650 -22.82 7.74 11.83
N ASP A 651 -23.54 8.49 10.98
CA ASP A 651 -24.47 7.92 10.01
C ASP A 651 -23.75 6.95 9.04
N ARG A 652 -22.61 7.36 8.47
CA ARG A 652 -21.78 6.49 7.63
C ARG A 652 -21.26 5.26 8.39
N ARG A 653 -20.81 5.45 9.63
CA ARG A 653 -20.31 4.35 10.47
C ARG A 653 -21.42 3.34 10.77
N ARG A 654 -22.64 3.83 11.07
CA ARG A 654 -23.83 2.98 11.27
C ARG A 654 -24.13 2.14 10.04
N ALA A 655 -24.11 2.74 8.85
CA ALA A 655 -24.34 2.02 7.60
C ALA A 655 -23.28 0.93 7.35
N MET A 656 -22.01 1.19 7.65
CA MET A 656 -20.94 0.21 7.53
C MET A 656 -21.06 -0.94 8.55
N LEU A 657 -21.55 -0.65 9.76
CA LEU A 657 -21.67 -1.64 10.83
C LEU A 657 -22.86 -2.60 10.64
N ARG A 658 -23.92 -2.21 9.90
CA ARG A 658 -25.13 -3.04 9.72
C ARG A 658 -24.82 -4.47 9.25
N ASN A 659 -23.83 -4.64 8.38
CA ASN A 659 -23.51 -5.95 7.78
C ASN A 659 -22.03 -6.34 7.94
N ARG A 660 -21.31 -5.71 8.85
CA ARG A 660 -19.85 -5.95 8.93
C ARG A 660 -19.50 -7.41 9.20
N ASN A 661 -20.35 -8.12 9.98
CA ASN A 661 -20.15 -9.52 10.34
C ASN A 661 -20.52 -10.50 9.21
N ALA A 662 -21.03 -10.00 8.08
CA ALA A 662 -21.12 -10.80 6.86
C ALA A 662 -19.74 -11.31 6.42
N ASN A 663 -18.70 -10.49 6.58
CA ASN A 663 -17.33 -10.90 6.27
C ASN A 663 -16.77 -11.81 7.38
N PRO A 664 -16.46 -13.10 7.09
CA PRO A 664 -15.94 -14.03 8.09
C PRO A 664 -14.67 -13.57 8.80
N GLN A 665 -13.77 -12.86 8.11
CA GLN A 665 -12.55 -12.34 8.70
C GLN A 665 -12.81 -11.29 9.78
N VAL A 666 -13.85 -10.47 9.60
CA VAL A 666 -14.25 -9.45 10.58
C VAL A 666 -14.78 -10.12 11.85
N GLU A 667 -15.69 -11.08 11.70
CA GLU A 667 -16.23 -11.83 12.83
C GLU A 667 -15.15 -12.63 13.57
N TYR A 668 -14.23 -13.24 12.82
CA TYR A 668 -13.09 -13.93 13.42
C TYR A 668 -12.22 -12.98 14.25
N ASN A 669 -11.88 -11.79 13.71
CA ASN A 669 -11.07 -10.81 14.42
C ASN A 669 -11.76 -10.27 15.68
N ASP A 670 -13.08 -10.06 15.62
CA ASP A 670 -13.87 -9.63 16.76
C ASP A 670 -13.89 -10.71 17.85
N SER A 671 -14.15 -11.96 17.49
CA SER A 671 -14.12 -13.11 18.41
C SER A 671 -12.73 -13.31 19.01
N LEU A 672 -11.68 -13.20 18.19
CA LEU A 672 -10.31 -13.29 18.67
C LEU A 672 -10.00 -12.21 19.71
N SER A 673 -10.42 -10.95 19.46
CA SER A 673 -10.22 -9.84 20.39
C SER A 673 -10.97 -10.07 21.71
N LEU A 674 -12.24 -10.44 21.63
CA LEU A 674 -13.07 -10.71 22.81
C LEU A 674 -12.50 -11.86 23.65
N ILE A 675 -12.07 -12.95 23.01
CA ILE A 675 -11.48 -14.11 23.69
C ILE A 675 -10.12 -13.74 24.29
N ALA A 676 -9.23 -13.11 23.51
CA ALA A 676 -7.88 -12.78 23.96
C ALA A 676 -7.85 -11.82 25.13
N TYR A 677 -8.74 -10.82 25.15
CA TYR A 677 -8.79 -9.79 26.19
C TYR A 677 -9.92 -9.96 27.21
N GLY A 678 -10.62 -11.10 27.20
CA GLY A 678 -11.65 -11.42 28.21
C GLY A 678 -12.84 -10.46 28.21
N HIS A 679 -13.32 -10.07 27.02
CA HIS A 679 -14.42 -9.11 26.86
C HIS A 679 -14.17 -7.73 27.48
N ASN A 680 -12.90 -7.32 27.56
CA ASN A 680 -12.53 -6.00 28.08
C ASN A 680 -13.15 -4.89 27.24
N GLU A 681 -13.82 -3.92 27.89
CA GLU A 681 -14.55 -2.83 27.21
C GLU A 681 -13.62 -1.94 26.34
N ARG A 682 -12.36 -1.76 26.73
CA ARG A 682 -11.40 -0.91 25.97
C ARG A 682 -11.00 -1.53 24.63
N THR A 683 -11.04 -2.87 24.53
CA THR A 683 -10.67 -3.62 23.31
C THR A 683 -11.87 -4.21 22.57
N ALA A 684 -13.06 -4.08 23.14
CA ALA A 684 -14.27 -4.61 22.51
C ALA A 684 -14.53 -3.95 21.14
N PRO A 685 -14.90 -4.75 20.12
CA PRO A 685 -15.16 -4.24 18.78
C PRO A 685 -16.35 -3.28 18.75
N MET A 686 -16.32 -2.32 17.82
CA MET A 686 -17.42 -1.39 17.62
C MET A 686 -18.62 -2.12 17.00
N THR A 687 -19.75 -2.14 17.71
CA THR A 687 -21.05 -2.68 17.27
C THR A 687 -22.06 -1.55 17.12
N LEU A 688 -23.24 -1.84 16.55
CA LEU A 688 -24.33 -0.85 16.50
C LEU A 688 -24.78 -0.42 17.91
N GLU A 689 -24.82 -1.35 18.87
CA GLU A 689 -25.16 -1.04 20.25
C GLU A 689 -24.12 -0.06 20.87
N ARG A 690 -22.84 -0.36 20.73
CA ARG A 690 -21.78 0.52 21.22
C ARG A 690 -21.77 1.87 20.50
N LEU A 691 -22.06 1.90 19.19
CA LEU A 691 -22.16 3.14 18.43
C LEU A 691 -23.27 4.06 18.99
N ASN A 692 -24.39 3.50 19.48
CA ASN A 692 -25.47 4.26 20.09
C ASN A 692 -25.11 4.86 21.47
N LYS A 693 -24.02 4.39 22.11
CA LYS A 693 -23.48 4.95 23.37
C LYS A 693 -22.45 6.07 23.11
N VAL A 694 -22.08 6.33 21.87
CA VAL A 694 -21.10 7.36 21.50
C VAL A 694 -21.68 8.74 21.73
N ASN A 695 -20.94 9.60 22.46
CA ASN A 695 -21.34 10.95 22.80
C ASN A 695 -20.33 11.99 22.34
N TYR A 696 -20.72 12.86 21.41
CA TYR A 696 -19.83 13.86 20.82
C TYR A 696 -19.29 14.89 21.83
N GLN A 697 -20.15 15.36 22.72
CA GLN A 697 -19.72 16.35 23.74
C GLN A 697 -18.66 15.73 24.64
N ARG A 698 -18.85 14.47 25.04
CA ARG A 698 -17.86 13.74 25.85
C ARG A 698 -16.55 13.51 25.11
N ILE A 699 -16.61 13.18 23.80
CA ILE A 699 -15.41 13.05 22.95
C ILE A 699 -14.63 14.37 22.96
N MET A 700 -15.30 15.49 22.72
CA MET A 700 -14.67 16.82 22.71
C MET A 700 -14.09 17.21 24.09
N GLN A 701 -14.77 16.82 25.16
CA GLN A 701 -14.27 17.01 26.52
C GLN A 701 -13.03 16.17 26.78
N LEU A 702 -13.05 14.86 26.48
CA LEU A 702 -11.89 13.97 26.64
C LEU A 702 -10.68 14.47 25.83
N TYR A 703 -10.91 14.93 24.60
CA TYR A 703 -9.82 15.50 23.79
C TYR A 703 -9.21 16.74 24.46
N ARG A 704 -10.05 17.70 24.89
CA ARG A 704 -9.58 18.91 25.57
C ARG A 704 -8.84 18.59 26.86
N GLU A 705 -9.29 17.60 27.64
CA GLU A 705 -8.61 17.12 28.84
C GLU A 705 -7.20 16.60 28.54
N ARG A 706 -7.00 15.87 27.42
CA ARG A 706 -5.70 15.33 26.99
C ARG A 706 -4.75 16.39 26.41
N PHE A 707 -5.27 17.51 25.91
CA PHE A 707 -4.50 18.61 25.32
C PHE A 707 -4.61 19.92 26.09
N ALA A 708 -5.06 19.90 27.36
CA ALA A 708 -5.20 21.10 28.18
C ALA A 708 -3.87 21.69 28.65
N ASP A 709 -2.86 20.85 28.82
CA ASP A 709 -1.58 21.24 29.43
C ASP A 709 -0.43 20.54 28.71
N ALA A 710 0.51 21.32 28.18
CA ALA A 710 1.69 20.83 27.48
C ALA A 710 2.87 20.50 28.41
N THR A 711 2.70 20.62 29.72
CA THR A 711 3.74 20.30 30.70
C THR A 711 4.13 18.84 30.59
N GLY A 712 5.42 18.56 30.47
CA GLY A 712 5.97 17.22 30.30
C GLY A 712 5.85 16.64 28.90
N PHE A 713 5.26 17.38 27.95
CA PHE A 713 5.32 16.97 26.54
C PHE A 713 6.75 17.02 26.01
N LYS A 714 7.05 16.13 25.08
CA LYS A 714 8.31 16.08 24.32
C LYS A 714 8.00 16.18 22.84
N MET A 715 8.95 16.75 22.09
CA MET A 715 8.87 16.80 20.62
C MET A 715 10.10 16.15 20.02
N LEU A 716 9.92 15.31 19.03
CA LEU A 716 10.99 14.75 18.20
C LEU A 716 10.80 15.21 16.75
N LEU A 717 11.86 15.75 16.17
CA LEU A 717 11.96 16.14 14.76
C LEU A 717 13.09 15.36 14.11
N VAL A 718 12.80 14.64 13.02
CA VAL A 718 13.77 13.86 12.27
C VAL A 718 13.64 14.20 10.78
N GLY A 719 14.76 14.46 10.11
CA GLY A 719 14.76 14.69 8.67
C GLY A 719 15.70 15.79 8.21
N ASN A 720 15.48 16.28 6.99
CA ASN A 720 16.28 17.33 6.38
C ASN A 720 15.95 18.71 6.97
N VAL A 721 16.31 18.89 8.24
CA VAL A 721 15.97 20.07 9.04
C VAL A 721 17.22 20.87 9.38
N ASN A 722 17.07 22.21 9.36
CA ASN A 722 18.06 23.14 9.87
C ASN A 722 17.54 23.73 11.20
N ILE A 723 18.33 23.62 12.27
CA ILE A 723 17.96 24.07 13.62
C ILE A 723 17.74 25.61 13.64
N ASP A 724 18.52 26.38 12.90
CA ASP A 724 18.33 27.84 12.85
C ASP A 724 16.95 28.23 12.31
N SER A 725 16.45 27.48 11.31
CA SER A 725 15.11 27.68 10.75
C SER A 725 14.00 27.22 11.69
N LEU A 726 14.31 26.28 12.61
CA LEU A 726 13.36 25.79 13.61
C LEU A 726 13.15 26.75 14.76
N ARG A 727 14.22 27.41 15.26
CA ARG A 727 14.15 28.24 16.50
C ARG A 727 12.98 29.21 16.49
N PRO A 728 12.75 30.04 15.45
CA PRO A 728 11.62 30.98 15.48
C PRO A 728 10.27 30.27 15.48
N LEU A 729 10.14 29.13 14.80
CA LEU A 729 8.89 28.36 14.76
C LEU A 729 8.61 27.65 16.09
N LEU A 730 9.64 27.12 16.74
CA LEU A 730 9.53 26.53 18.09
C LEU A 730 9.12 27.59 19.11
N CYS A 731 9.74 28.77 19.09
CA CYS A 731 9.37 29.89 19.98
C CYS A 731 7.92 30.34 19.74
N GLN A 732 7.50 30.42 18.45
CA GLN A 732 6.20 30.98 18.09
C GLN A 732 5.05 29.98 18.36
N TYR A 733 5.19 28.69 18.06
CA TYR A 733 4.08 27.76 18.03
C TYR A 733 4.18 26.60 19.04
N VAL A 734 5.37 26.30 19.57
CA VAL A 734 5.54 25.22 20.54
C VAL A 734 5.75 25.79 21.96
N ALA A 735 6.60 26.78 22.12
CA ALA A 735 6.82 27.43 23.40
C ALA A 735 5.62 28.30 23.87
N SER A 736 4.68 28.57 22.96
CA SER A 736 3.40 29.25 23.23
C SER A 736 2.26 28.30 23.62
N LEU A 737 2.47 26.97 23.57
CA LEU A 737 1.47 26.02 24.04
C LEU A 737 1.22 26.20 25.55
N PRO A 738 -0.05 26.07 26.00
CA PRO A 738 -0.38 26.25 27.42
C PRO A 738 0.33 25.20 28.28
N ALA A 739 0.98 25.64 29.36
CA ALA A 739 1.65 24.77 30.33
C ALA A 739 1.33 25.28 31.72
N ALA A 740 0.52 24.55 32.47
CA ALA A 740 0.03 24.89 33.79
C ALA A 740 0.70 24.08 34.92
N GLY A 741 1.69 23.22 34.59
CA GLY A 741 2.46 22.45 35.55
C GLY A 741 1.90 21.04 35.83
N ARG A 742 0.86 20.58 35.13
CA ARG A 742 0.27 19.25 35.29
C ARG A 742 1.07 18.20 34.48
N LYS A 743 2.01 17.52 35.12
CA LYS A 743 2.73 16.40 34.52
C LYS A 743 1.94 15.14 34.71
N GLU A 744 1.60 14.48 33.60
CA GLU A 744 0.87 13.22 33.59
C GLU A 744 1.80 12.02 33.35
N SER A 745 1.35 10.85 33.80
CA SER A 745 1.90 9.53 33.47
C SER A 745 0.76 8.59 33.15
N PHE A 746 1.02 7.54 32.39
CA PHE A 746 -0.01 6.55 32.09
C PHE A 746 -0.37 5.73 33.34
N ALA A 747 -1.62 5.33 33.45
CA ALA A 747 -2.11 4.43 34.50
C ALA A 747 -1.92 2.96 34.06
N ASN A 748 -1.56 2.09 35.00
CA ASN A 748 -1.42 0.65 34.74
C ASN A 748 -2.79 -0.04 34.75
N ASN A 749 -3.65 0.34 33.79
CA ASN A 749 -4.99 -0.23 33.59
C ASN A 749 -5.25 -0.62 32.13
N LEU A 750 -4.18 -0.80 31.37
CA LEU A 750 -4.28 -1.17 29.98
C LEU A 750 -4.78 -2.59 29.81
N PRO A 751 -5.56 -2.87 28.76
CA PRO A 751 -6.04 -4.22 28.49
C PRO A 751 -4.87 -5.12 28.12
N GLU A 752 -4.72 -6.22 28.83
CA GLU A 752 -3.72 -7.25 28.59
C GLU A 752 -4.35 -8.52 28.01
N VAL A 753 -3.59 -9.25 27.19
CA VAL A 753 -4.00 -10.58 26.74
C VAL A 753 -4.04 -11.50 27.96
N ARG A 754 -5.13 -12.25 28.12
CA ARG A 754 -5.35 -13.13 29.27
C ARG A 754 -4.25 -14.18 29.41
N ASN A 755 -3.78 -14.39 30.62
CA ASN A 755 -2.75 -15.37 30.98
C ASN A 755 -3.37 -16.75 31.27
N VAL A 756 -3.97 -17.40 30.25
CA VAL A 756 -4.70 -18.67 30.33
C VAL A 756 -4.15 -19.69 29.33
N ASN A 757 -4.58 -20.96 29.48
CA ASN A 757 -4.33 -22.00 28.49
C ASN A 757 -5.68 -22.54 28.00
N GLU A 758 -6.15 -22.04 26.90
CA GLU A 758 -7.49 -22.32 26.37
C GLU A 758 -7.45 -22.54 24.84
N THR A 759 -8.39 -23.37 24.37
CA THR A 759 -8.65 -23.60 22.96
C THR A 759 -10.11 -23.32 22.66
N HIS A 760 -10.39 -22.47 21.72
CA HIS A 760 -11.71 -22.09 21.26
C HIS A 760 -11.88 -22.44 19.79
N VAL A 761 -12.86 -23.30 19.50
CA VAL A 761 -13.20 -23.69 18.13
C VAL A 761 -14.68 -23.43 17.91
N PHE A 762 -14.99 -22.70 16.85
CA PHE A 762 -16.37 -22.41 16.45
C PHE A 762 -16.51 -22.47 14.94
N THR A 763 -17.74 -22.50 14.45
CA THR A 763 -18.06 -22.62 13.03
C THR A 763 -18.79 -21.39 12.52
N LYS A 764 -18.66 -21.14 11.23
CA LYS A 764 -19.39 -20.12 10.48
C LYS A 764 -19.63 -20.58 9.07
N LYS A 765 -20.82 -20.34 8.54
CA LYS A 765 -21.08 -20.53 7.12
C LYS A 765 -20.21 -19.60 6.28
N MET A 766 -19.42 -20.14 5.36
CA MET A 766 -18.52 -19.42 4.49
C MET A 766 -18.71 -19.80 3.02
N ASN A 767 -18.66 -18.84 2.09
CA ASN A 767 -18.78 -19.10 0.66
C ASN A 767 -17.56 -19.82 0.09
N THR A 768 -16.41 -19.68 0.72
CA THR A 768 -15.21 -20.47 0.41
C THR A 768 -14.82 -21.24 1.66
N PRO A 769 -14.95 -22.59 1.69
CA PRO A 769 -14.60 -23.38 2.87
C PRO A 769 -13.17 -23.13 3.33
N SER A 770 -13.00 -22.76 4.59
CA SER A 770 -11.69 -22.49 5.17
C SER A 770 -11.68 -22.63 6.69
N ALA A 771 -10.51 -22.82 7.27
CA ALA A 771 -10.24 -22.67 8.70
C ALA A 771 -9.27 -21.51 8.93
N LEU A 772 -9.63 -20.59 9.81
CA LEU A 772 -8.77 -19.50 10.30
C LEU A 772 -8.26 -19.88 11.67
N VAL A 773 -6.94 -19.87 11.84
CA VAL A 773 -6.28 -20.27 13.07
C VAL A 773 -5.40 -19.16 13.58
N THR A 774 -5.50 -18.85 14.87
CA THR A 774 -4.54 -17.99 15.58
C THR A 774 -4.21 -18.61 16.92
N ILE A 775 -2.91 -18.71 17.21
CA ILE A 775 -2.38 -19.16 18.50
C ILE A 775 -1.62 -17.98 19.09
N ILE A 776 -1.97 -17.54 20.28
CA ILE A 776 -1.30 -16.49 21.02
C ILE A 776 -0.67 -17.12 22.27
N TYR A 777 0.63 -16.98 22.41
CA TYR A 777 1.36 -17.28 23.64
C TYR A 777 1.68 -15.98 24.35
N THR A 778 1.47 -15.93 25.67
CA THR A 778 1.98 -14.88 26.55
C THR A 778 3.10 -15.43 27.43
N PHE A 779 4.15 -14.65 27.63
CA PHE A 779 5.32 -15.08 28.40
C PHE A 779 6.07 -13.90 28.99
N ASN A 780 6.99 -14.18 29.91
CA ASN A 780 7.83 -13.17 30.54
C ASN A 780 9.24 -13.24 29.96
N LEU A 781 9.75 -12.14 29.50
CA LEU A 781 11.15 -11.99 29.11
C LEU A 781 11.58 -10.54 29.35
N PRO A 782 12.78 -10.29 29.92
CA PRO A 782 13.27 -8.92 30.08
C PRO A 782 13.38 -8.20 28.74
N TYR A 783 12.93 -6.95 28.67
CA TYR A 783 13.09 -6.12 27.48
C TYR A 783 14.54 -5.62 27.38
N THR A 784 15.35 -6.28 26.59
CA THR A 784 16.74 -5.91 26.31
C THR A 784 17.02 -6.00 24.82
N PRO A 785 18.04 -5.31 24.28
CA PRO A 785 18.42 -5.45 22.89
C PRO A 785 18.68 -6.93 22.48
N LYS A 786 19.33 -7.71 23.35
CA LYS A 786 19.59 -9.14 23.13
C LYS A 786 18.30 -9.97 23.09
N SER A 787 17.37 -9.75 24.03
CA SER A 787 16.08 -10.47 24.09
C SER A 787 15.21 -10.13 22.87
N ASN A 788 15.18 -8.87 22.46
CA ASN A 788 14.48 -8.42 21.26
C ASN A 788 15.01 -9.13 20.00
N LEU A 789 16.34 -9.17 19.86
CA LEU A 789 16.99 -9.84 18.76
C LEU A 789 16.74 -11.36 18.75
N ALA A 790 16.79 -12.00 19.92
CA ALA A 790 16.53 -13.43 20.08
C ALA A 790 15.07 -13.79 19.73
N LEU A 791 14.09 -12.97 20.12
CA LEU A 791 12.68 -13.16 19.73
C LEU A 791 12.48 -12.95 18.22
N ASP A 792 13.11 -11.94 17.62
CA ASP A 792 13.04 -11.75 16.17
C ASP A 792 13.67 -12.95 15.42
N ALA A 793 14.77 -13.47 15.92
CA ALA A 793 15.40 -14.67 15.36
C ALA A 793 14.51 -15.93 15.52
N LEU A 794 13.88 -16.14 16.68
CA LEU A 794 12.92 -17.24 16.88
C LEU A 794 11.77 -17.17 15.88
N ARG A 795 11.19 -15.99 15.72
CA ARG A 795 10.10 -15.76 14.76
C ARG A 795 10.51 -16.16 13.34
N ARG A 796 11.74 -15.86 12.94
CA ARG A 796 12.29 -16.21 11.63
C ARG A 796 12.58 -17.70 11.49
N VAL A 797 13.14 -18.33 12.53
CA VAL A 797 13.35 -19.80 12.56
C VAL A 797 12.03 -20.52 12.37
N LEU A 798 10.99 -20.11 13.10
CA LEU A 798 9.66 -20.71 12.99
C LEU A 798 9.04 -20.45 11.60
N THR A 799 9.22 -19.27 11.05
CA THR A 799 8.72 -18.96 9.68
C THR A 799 9.33 -19.88 8.64
N ILE A 800 10.65 -20.11 8.69
CA ILE A 800 11.36 -21.06 7.79
C ILE A 800 10.79 -22.46 7.99
N ALA A 801 10.73 -22.94 9.25
CA ALA A 801 10.27 -24.28 9.57
C ALA A 801 8.81 -24.52 9.13
N PHE A 802 7.94 -23.54 9.25
CA PHE A 802 6.55 -23.62 8.78
C PHE A 802 6.41 -23.56 7.27
N THR A 803 7.25 -22.78 6.59
CA THR A 803 7.29 -22.78 5.13
C THR A 803 7.65 -24.17 4.63
N ASP A 804 8.70 -24.76 5.16
CA ASP A 804 9.15 -26.09 4.75
C ASP A 804 8.11 -27.17 5.06
N SER A 805 7.60 -27.22 6.30
CA SER A 805 6.75 -28.34 6.77
C SER A 805 5.26 -28.22 6.43
N ILE A 806 4.72 -27.00 6.37
CA ILE A 806 3.28 -26.78 6.14
C ILE A 806 2.99 -26.45 4.69
N ARG A 807 3.76 -25.52 4.10
CA ARG A 807 3.54 -25.09 2.72
C ARG A 807 4.13 -26.11 1.73
N GLU A 808 5.44 -26.38 1.83
CA GLU A 808 6.15 -27.16 0.81
C GLU A 808 5.89 -28.68 0.91
N GLU A 809 5.92 -29.26 2.12
CA GLU A 809 5.73 -30.71 2.27
C GLU A 809 4.26 -31.13 2.25
N LYS A 810 3.36 -30.34 2.83
CA LYS A 810 1.94 -30.69 3.01
C LYS A 810 0.98 -29.97 2.06
N GLY A 811 1.42 -28.92 1.36
CA GLY A 811 0.50 -28.04 0.61
C GLY A 811 -0.68 -27.60 1.51
N GLY A 812 -0.40 -27.39 2.80
CA GLY A 812 -1.44 -27.28 3.83
C GLY A 812 -1.93 -25.87 4.04
N ALA A 813 -1.10 -24.88 3.76
CA ALA A 813 -1.45 -23.46 3.84
C ALA A 813 -0.56 -22.66 2.88
N TYR A 814 -1.10 -21.57 2.34
CA TYR A 814 -0.31 -20.65 1.50
C TYR A 814 0.84 -19.99 2.26
N GLY A 815 0.66 -19.74 3.56
CA GLY A 815 1.70 -19.23 4.44
C GLY A 815 1.27 -19.21 5.90
N VAL A 816 2.25 -19.24 6.79
CA VAL A 816 2.07 -19.12 8.25
C VAL A 816 2.75 -17.85 8.73
N GLY A 817 1.96 -16.93 9.30
CA GLY A 817 2.47 -15.70 9.90
C GLY A 817 2.95 -15.93 11.32
N VAL A 818 4.17 -15.48 11.65
CA VAL A 818 4.70 -15.49 13.02
C VAL A 818 5.05 -14.07 13.43
N GLN A 819 4.44 -13.57 14.49
CA GLN A 819 4.69 -12.25 15.08
C GLN A 819 5.16 -12.41 16.52
N GLY A 820 6.09 -11.59 16.96
CA GLY A 820 6.59 -11.57 18.31
C GLY A 820 6.81 -10.16 18.79
N GLU A 821 6.46 -9.87 20.03
CA GLU A 821 6.60 -8.57 20.66
C GLU A 821 7.00 -8.75 22.13
N LEU A 822 8.01 -8.01 22.55
CA LEU A 822 8.37 -7.91 23.97
C LEU A 822 7.67 -6.70 24.57
N ASP A 823 7.16 -6.87 25.77
CA ASP A 823 6.58 -5.76 26.53
C ASP A 823 7.69 -4.91 27.15
N CYS A 824 7.72 -3.63 26.82
CA CYS A 824 8.71 -2.68 27.32
C CYS A 824 8.33 -2.04 28.68
N ASN A 825 7.11 -2.26 29.18
CA ASN A 825 6.63 -1.70 30.46
C ASN A 825 6.81 -2.65 31.63
N SER A 826 7.66 -3.67 31.52
CA SER A 826 7.88 -4.69 32.57
C SER A 826 6.64 -5.52 32.93
N SER A 827 5.59 -5.47 32.12
CA SER A 827 4.43 -6.35 32.22
C SER A 827 4.75 -7.77 31.78
N PRO A 828 4.11 -8.81 32.33
CA PRO A 828 4.37 -10.20 31.94
C PRO A 828 3.85 -10.58 30.55
N ASN A 829 3.45 -9.65 29.69
CA ASN A 829 2.70 -9.90 28.48
C ASN A 829 3.47 -9.70 27.17
N SER A 830 4.73 -10.18 27.15
CA SER A 830 5.37 -10.43 25.86
C SER A 830 4.57 -11.47 25.06
N LEU A 831 4.49 -11.30 23.74
CA LEU A 831 3.61 -12.09 22.87
C LEU A 831 4.38 -12.84 21.78
N LEU A 832 3.98 -14.09 21.51
CA LEU A 832 4.22 -14.78 20.25
C LEU A 832 2.87 -15.17 19.64
N LYS A 833 2.58 -14.67 18.45
CA LYS A 833 1.36 -14.95 17.70
C LYS A 833 1.68 -15.71 16.43
N ILE A 834 1.03 -16.88 16.26
CA ILE A 834 1.12 -17.72 15.07
C ILE A 834 -0.25 -17.76 14.41
N GLY A 835 -0.34 -17.43 13.12
CA GLY A 835 -1.62 -17.40 12.42
C GLY A 835 -1.54 -17.90 10.99
N PHE A 836 -2.54 -18.69 10.56
CA PHE A 836 -2.65 -19.17 9.18
C PHE A 836 -4.10 -19.45 8.78
N ARG A 837 -4.30 -19.62 7.48
CA ARG A 837 -5.56 -20.07 6.89
C ARG A 837 -5.28 -21.36 6.11
N THR A 838 -6.21 -22.30 6.19
CA THR A 838 -6.10 -23.62 5.54
C THR A 838 -7.49 -24.15 5.14
N GLY A 839 -7.53 -25.25 4.44
CA GLY A 839 -8.75 -26.03 4.27
C GLY A 839 -9.25 -26.60 5.60
N PRO A 840 -10.57 -26.62 5.86
CA PRO A 840 -11.11 -27.13 7.12
C PRO A 840 -10.76 -28.61 7.35
N GLU A 841 -10.58 -29.38 6.29
CA GLU A 841 -10.16 -30.78 6.28
C GLU A 841 -8.69 -30.99 6.68
N LYS A 842 -7.85 -30.02 6.43
CA LYS A 842 -6.39 -30.08 6.72
C LYS A 842 -6.03 -29.61 8.12
N TYR A 843 -6.89 -28.82 8.77
CA TYR A 843 -6.64 -28.21 10.07
C TYR A 843 -6.09 -29.17 11.11
N ALA A 844 -6.78 -30.32 11.30
CA ALA A 844 -6.41 -31.29 12.33
C ALA A 844 -5.01 -31.89 12.13
N ALA A 845 -4.58 -32.04 10.88
CA ALA A 845 -3.27 -32.58 10.55
C ALA A 845 -2.14 -31.54 10.70
N LEU A 846 -2.45 -30.26 10.56
CA LEU A 846 -1.45 -29.18 10.62
C LEU A 846 -1.14 -28.71 12.03
N MET A 847 -2.09 -28.73 12.94
CA MET A 847 -1.91 -28.25 14.31
C MET A 847 -0.76 -28.95 15.06
N PRO A 848 -0.62 -30.30 15.03
CA PRO A 848 0.51 -30.97 15.65
C PRO A 848 1.87 -30.55 15.07
N ILE A 849 1.92 -30.13 13.77
CA ILE A 849 3.15 -29.65 13.15
C ILE A 849 3.55 -28.30 13.78
N VAL A 850 2.59 -27.38 13.95
CA VAL A 850 2.86 -26.06 14.57
C VAL A 850 3.45 -26.22 15.97
N TYR A 851 2.83 -27.05 16.81
CA TYR A 851 3.33 -27.29 18.16
C TYR A 851 4.70 -27.96 18.18
N ARG A 852 4.91 -28.95 17.32
CA ARG A 852 6.16 -29.69 17.22
C ARG A 852 7.32 -28.78 16.82
N GLN A 853 7.13 -27.84 15.87
CA GLN A 853 8.21 -26.94 15.44
C GLN A 853 8.66 -26.01 16.58
N LEU A 854 7.73 -25.45 17.36
CA LEU A 854 8.08 -24.64 18.54
C LEU A 854 8.79 -25.49 19.59
N ALA A 855 8.32 -26.73 19.84
CA ALA A 855 8.95 -27.67 20.77
C ALA A 855 10.36 -28.07 20.31
N HIS A 856 10.59 -28.28 19.01
CA HIS A 856 11.92 -28.56 18.47
C HIS A 856 12.89 -27.42 18.77
N VAL A 857 12.49 -26.18 18.58
CA VAL A 857 13.33 -25.01 18.92
C VAL A 857 13.63 -24.98 20.42
N ALA A 858 12.63 -25.21 21.27
CA ALA A 858 12.82 -25.24 22.74
C ALA A 858 13.73 -26.37 23.20
N GLN A 859 13.85 -27.47 22.43
CA GLN A 859 14.79 -28.58 22.67
C GLN A 859 16.19 -28.33 22.07
N GLY A 860 16.43 -27.15 21.47
CA GLY A 860 17.70 -26.82 20.81
C GLY A 860 17.87 -27.43 19.42
N ARG A 861 16.81 -28.01 18.86
CA ARG A 861 16.84 -28.58 17.50
C ARG A 861 16.64 -27.48 16.47
N ILE A 862 17.65 -26.63 16.30
CA ILE A 862 17.67 -25.52 15.35
C ILE A 862 18.71 -25.84 14.29
N ASN A 863 18.33 -25.75 13.01
CA ASN A 863 19.27 -25.95 11.91
C ASN A 863 20.30 -24.81 11.91
N PRO A 864 21.61 -25.10 12.04
CA PRO A 864 22.68 -24.08 12.04
C PRO A 864 22.66 -23.19 10.77
N GLU A 865 22.27 -23.76 9.65
CA GLU A 865 22.13 -23.06 8.38
C GLU A 865 21.05 -21.97 8.47
N SER A 866 19.93 -22.24 9.15
CA SER A 866 18.88 -21.24 9.37
C SER A 866 19.40 -20.06 10.19
N ILE A 867 20.21 -20.30 11.21
CA ILE A 867 20.82 -19.22 12.01
C ILE A 867 21.76 -18.39 11.15
N ARG A 868 22.58 -19.01 10.31
CA ARG A 868 23.50 -18.31 9.39
C ARG A 868 22.72 -17.40 8.42
N LYS A 869 21.64 -17.92 7.82
CA LYS A 869 20.75 -17.16 6.93
C LYS A 869 20.09 -15.97 7.65
N ILE A 870 19.61 -16.18 8.87
CA ILE A 870 18.97 -15.14 9.69
C ILE A 870 19.96 -14.04 10.04
N LYS A 871 21.16 -14.35 10.48
CA LYS A 871 22.22 -13.35 10.76
C LYS A 871 22.55 -12.51 9.53
N ALA A 872 22.74 -13.15 8.38
CA ALA A 872 22.99 -12.45 7.12
C ALA A 872 21.86 -11.49 6.75
N TYR A 873 20.61 -11.93 6.90
CA TYR A 873 19.43 -11.10 6.66
C TYR A 873 19.33 -9.92 7.64
N LEU A 874 19.51 -10.16 8.94
CA LEU A 874 19.37 -9.12 9.98
C LEU A 874 20.38 -8.00 9.80
N LYS A 875 21.65 -8.32 9.54
CA LYS A 875 22.68 -7.31 9.24
C LYS A 875 22.34 -6.48 8.02
N LYS A 876 21.94 -7.15 6.94
CA LYS A 876 21.57 -6.47 5.70
C LYS A 876 20.33 -5.57 5.90
N ALA A 877 19.30 -6.07 6.59
CA ALA A 877 18.09 -5.29 6.87
C ALA A 877 18.43 -4.05 7.71
N HIS A 878 19.22 -4.20 8.76
CA HIS A 878 19.66 -3.09 9.61
C HIS A 878 20.41 -2.01 8.83
N GLN A 879 21.35 -2.39 7.96
CA GLN A 879 22.07 -1.44 7.10
C GLN A 879 21.14 -0.63 6.20
N GLN A 880 20.05 -1.22 5.73
CA GLN A 880 19.05 -0.52 4.91
C GLN A 880 18.10 0.35 5.74
N GLU A 881 17.72 -0.12 6.92
CA GLU A 881 16.81 0.60 7.84
C GLU A 881 17.45 1.88 8.39
N THR A 882 18.75 1.87 8.68
CA THR A 882 19.48 3.05 9.18
C THR A 882 19.55 4.21 8.17
N LEU A 883 19.20 3.96 6.91
CA LEU A 883 19.16 4.95 5.83
C LEU A 883 17.78 5.60 5.64
N VAL A 884 16.84 5.41 6.59
CA VAL A 884 15.50 6.02 6.51
C VAL A 884 15.12 6.75 7.80
N ASN A 885 14.38 7.86 7.66
CA ASN A 885 13.97 8.70 8.78
C ASN A 885 13.07 7.98 9.79
N ASP A 886 12.21 7.05 9.33
CA ASP A 886 11.27 6.31 10.20
C ASP A 886 11.99 5.42 11.20
N TYR A 887 13.12 4.81 10.82
CA TYR A 887 13.97 4.06 11.74
C TYR A 887 14.42 4.95 12.89
N TRP A 888 15.01 6.11 12.61
CA TRP A 888 15.50 7.02 13.62
C TRP A 888 14.37 7.63 14.47
N ASN A 889 13.23 7.91 13.86
CA ASN A 889 12.05 8.34 14.60
C ASN A 889 11.65 7.28 15.66
N SER A 890 11.66 5.99 15.30
CA SER A 890 11.32 4.92 16.21
C SER A 890 12.38 4.70 17.28
N ILE A 891 13.65 4.61 16.92
CA ILE A 891 14.77 4.36 17.85
C ILE A 891 14.92 5.46 18.87
N VAL A 892 14.92 6.71 18.42
CA VAL A 892 15.05 7.88 19.33
C VAL A 892 13.82 7.98 20.24
N TYR A 893 12.60 7.77 19.71
CA TYR A 893 11.39 7.79 20.51
C TYR A 893 11.39 6.70 21.59
N GLN A 894 11.79 5.47 21.27
CA GLN A 894 11.88 4.38 22.24
C GLN A 894 12.93 4.68 23.31
N HIS A 895 14.08 5.20 22.92
CA HIS A 895 15.12 5.59 23.87
C HIS A 895 14.64 6.72 24.81
N LEU A 896 13.93 7.73 24.29
CA LEU A 896 13.41 8.85 25.10
C LEU A 896 12.31 8.41 26.08
N ARG A 897 11.59 7.32 25.77
CA ARG A 897 10.54 6.79 26.67
C ARG A 897 11.05 5.76 27.66
N TYR A 898 11.85 4.81 27.19
CA TYR A 898 12.21 3.61 27.97
C TYR A 898 13.68 3.55 28.37
N GLY A 899 14.52 4.50 27.92
CA GLY A 899 15.95 4.53 28.23
C GLY A 899 16.76 3.43 27.55
N ILE A 900 16.20 2.71 26.56
CA ILE A 900 16.82 1.56 25.92
C ILE A 900 17.33 1.93 24.53
N ASP A 901 18.61 1.67 24.27
CA ASP A 901 19.22 1.83 22.97
C ASP A 901 19.21 0.50 22.20
N LEU A 902 18.33 0.42 21.18
CA LEU A 902 18.24 -0.75 20.30
C LEU A 902 19.13 -0.64 19.06
N HIS A 903 19.83 0.50 18.89
CA HIS A 903 20.72 0.73 17.75
C HIS A 903 22.18 0.39 18.05
N ALA A 904 22.63 0.76 19.26
CA ALA A 904 24.00 0.53 19.65
C ALA A 904 24.37 -0.96 19.59
N ASP A 905 25.55 -1.24 19.05
CA ASP A 905 26.13 -2.59 18.94
C ASP A 905 25.25 -3.63 18.22
N TYR A 906 24.22 -3.22 17.47
CA TYR A 906 23.26 -4.14 16.83
C TYR A 906 23.95 -5.23 15.99
N GLU A 907 24.90 -4.87 15.12
CA GLU A 907 25.61 -5.86 14.29
C GLU A 907 26.47 -6.81 15.11
N ALA A 908 27.12 -6.31 16.18
CA ALA A 908 27.89 -7.15 17.12
C ALA A 908 26.96 -8.11 17.87
N LEU A 909 25.77 -7.65 18.30
CA LEU A 909 24.77 -8.53 18.94
C LEU A 909 24.27 -9.60 17.97
N VAL A 910 24.07 -9.28 16.69
CA VAL A 910 23.73 -10.27 15.66
C VAL A 910 24.84 -11.29 15.50
N ASP A 911 26.12 -10.89 15.53
CA ASP A 911 27.24 -11.83 15.45
C ASP A 911 27.30 -12.76 16.66
N GLN A 912 27.02 -12.25 17.83
CA GLN A 912 27.00 -13.00 19.09
C GLN A 912 25.77 -13.90 19.29
N LEU A 913 24.70 -13.69 18.50
CA LEU A 913 23.46 -14.46 18.61
C LEU A 913 23.73 -15.96 18.41
N THR A 914 23.28 -16.80 19.34
CA THR A 914 23.49 -18.25 19.32
C THR A 914 22.16 -19.03 19.25
N ALA A 915 22.23 -20.32 18.91
CA ALA A 915 21.09 -21.22 19.03
C ALA A 915 20.52 -21.26 20.45
N ALA A 916 21.39 -21.15 21.47
CA ALA A 916 20.98 -21.15 22.88
C ALA A 916 20.14 -19.92 23.24
N ASP A 917 20.44 -18.75 22.70
CA ASP A 917 19.63 -17.54 22.92
C ASP A 917 18.21 -17.71 22.36
N ILE A 918 18.08 -18.27 21.15
CA ILE A 918 16.78 -18.54 20.50
C ILE A 918 16.02 -19.65 21.27
N GLN A 919 16.73 -20.70 21.68
CA GLN A 919 16.21 -21.79 22.50
C GLN A 919 15.62 -21.26 23.82
N GLN A 920 16.31 -20.36 24.50
CA GLN A 920 15.89 -19.77 25.76
C GLN A 920 14.53 -19.05 25.63
N VAL A 921 14.33 -18.30 24.54
CA VAL A 921 13.05 -17.64 24.27
C VAL A 921 11.94 -18.67 24.05
N ALA A 922 12.18 -19.71 23.24
CA ALA A 922 11.21 -20.77 23.00
C ALA A 922 10.88 -21.55 24.28
N GLN A 923 11.85 -21.78 25.16
CA GLN A 923 11.63 -22.41 26.47
C GLN A 923 10.79 -21.53 27.39
N ALA A 924 11.03 -20.21 27.42
CA ALA A 924 10.22 -19.27 28.19
C ALA A 924 8.75 -19.29 27.74
N ILE A 925 8.51 -19.36 26.43
CA ILE A 925 7.17 -19.45 25.84
C ILE A 925 6.48 -20.76 26.28
N ILE A 926 7.12 -21.91 26.12
CA ILE A 926 6.51 -23.22 26.48
C ILE A 926 6.33 -23.33 27.98
N LYS A 927 7.33 -22.91 28.78
CA LYS A 927 7.29 -22.98 30.26
C LYS A 927 6.20 -22.08 30.84
N SER A 928 5.82 -21.01 30.18
CA SER A 928 4.74 -20.14 30.65
C SER A 928 3.42 -20.88 30.76
N ASN A 929 3.21 -21.92 29.97
CA ASN A 929 1.95 -22.69 29.85
C ASN A 929 0.73 -21.77 29.61
N ARG A 930 0.93 -20.65 28.95
CA ARG A 930 -0.10 -19.64 28.60
C ARG A 930 -0.29 -19.60 27.10
N ARG A 931 -1.46 -20.08 26.68
CA ARG A 931 -1.80 -20.18 25.25
C ARG A 931 -3.27 -19.96 25.04
N ILE A 932 -3.61 -19.07 24.13
CA ILE A 932 -4.97 -18.94 23.61
C ILE A 932 -4.94 -19.37 22.16
N GLU A 933 -5.64 -20.45 21.84
CA GLU A 933 -5.87 -20.90 20.48
C GLU A 933 -7.30 -20.58 20.07
N VAL A 934 -7.46 -19.85 18.97
CA VAL A 934 -8.77 -19.53 18.40
C VAL A 934 -8.83 -20.05 16.97
N THR A 935 -9.82 -20.87 16.69
CA THR A 935 -10.07 -21.44 15.37
C THR A 935 -11.52 -21.23 14.94
N MET A 936 -11.72 -20.61 13.79
CA MET A 936 -13.02 -20.55 13.13
C MET A 936 -12.98 -21.41 11.86
N LYS A 937 -13.89 -22.37 11.75
CA LYS A 937 -14.00 -23.26 10.58
C LYS A 937 -15.27 -22.98 9.81
N SER A 938 -15.26 -23.22 8.49
CA SER A 938 -16.49 -23.34 7.73
C SER A 938 -17.35 -24.51 8.26
N GLU A 939 -18.68 -24.29 8.25
CA GLU A 939 -19.66 -25.36 8.54
C GLU A 939 -19.56 -26.47 7.52
#